data_078f8e01dcbe244dd45f67cc51c09626
#
_entry.id   078f8e01dcbe244dd45f67cc51c09626
#
_cell.length_a   1.000
_cell.length_b   1.000
_cell.length_c   1.000
_cell.angle_alpha   90.00
_cell.angle_beta   90.00
_cell.angle_gamma   90.00
#
_symmetry.space_group_name_H-M   'P 1'
#
loop_
_entity.id
_entity.type
_entity.pdbx_description
1 polymer ?
#
loop_
_entity_poly.entity_id
_entity_poly.type
_entity_poly.pdbx_seq_one_letter_code
_entity_poly.pdbx_strand_id
1 'polypeptide(L)'
;MRTYALVVLLLAQLTTASQNCSLTLSGKVIDLHDGSLLSGATLVVSETETIVQTSLDGVYSIPNLCPNTSYSIKVLHSSCTPKTFSLKISGDSVRDFKLEHHLEELNEIILEGKAYENKTTTVLEKNLNQETLEQYSAGTLGDALNSLSGVSSLNKGNGIVKPIINGLHSSRIIMINNGVRMQDQEWGKEHAPNIDVNSVGRLTLVKSASALQYGGDAMGGIIIAEGPKVAIKDSLYGKTMLFGASNGRGGGITSQLTKSFENGIYGTAQGTFKRFGDVEAADYVMSNTGLYEKDMSLRIGLNRFNYGIEGYYSYFNTDIGILRSSHAHGAADQIRAIESDIPLTIREFTYDIGYPKQNVTHQLSRIKAFKNLGDYTLEIQYDYQLNRRFEYDIRVGNDRDKPALDLKLDTHTILIDLNGSFEDLNFKSGIMGRFQTNFANPETGIRRLIPDYDKYDFGLYTVLDKKINDKFEIETGVRFDYSYMDVFKFYKNSIWEERGYDILFPDLVIEEFSNQVLVNPELEFKNLSATLGFNYKIDDNNTLFINHALSSRAPNPAELFSDGLHHSIARIEVGDLRFKSEVGNKTSLTYSHVGKTFNFSINPFVNNIRDFIVIEPVEIRETIRGNFQVWEYRQTDAQLLGVDIDASFSINEKINLNHQLSIVKGYDNTLNEPLINMPPVNTKNEISYQNKKLQNLKISLQSEYVFAQNEFPNNNFEVYLPITETYEEVDISSTPDAYHLLNLNASMDFKTSKKSSLSVGLGINNLLNTSYRNYLNLLRFYSDDMGRNFLLNLKLNY
;
A
#
# COMPACT_ATOMS: atom_id res chain seq x y z
N MET A 1 -65.01 30.34 67.08
CA MET A 1 -63.59 30.12 67.43
C MET A 1 -62.94 28.92 66.65
N ARG A 2 -63.58 28.24 65.73
CA ARG A 2 -62.99 27.12 64.89
C ARG A 2 -62.38 27.55 63.53
N THR A 3 -62.73 28.75 63.06
CA THR A 3 -62.33 29.25 61.77
C THR A 3 -61.03 30.04 61.82
N TYR A 4 -60.60 30.57 62.92
CA TYR A 4 -59.32 31.27 63.05
C TYR A 4 -58.09 30.36 63.30
N ALA A 5 -58.30 29.13 63.83
CA ALA A 5 -57.27 28.16 64.06
C ALA A 5 -56.73 27.49 62.73
N LEU A 6 -57.62 27.43 61.72
CA LEU A 6 -57.24 26.82 60.39
C LEU A 6 -56.44 27.79 59.52
N VAL A 7 -56.62 29.11 59.67
CA VAL A 7 -55.88 30.12 58.92
C VAL A 7 -54.49 30.33 59.52
N VAL A 8 -54.26 30.16 60.79
CA VAL A 8 -52.94 30.24 61.43
C VAL A 8 -52.11 28.97 61.15
N LEU A 9 -52.76 27.77 61.02
CA LEU A 9 -52.04 26.54 60.60
C LEU A 9 -51.66 26.53 59.10
N LEU A 10 -52.37 27.25 58.24
CA LEU A 10 -52.04 27.37 56.82
C LEU A 10 -50.93 28.43 56.54
N LEU A 11 -50.78 29.42 57.45
CA LEU A 11 -49.70 30.41 57.34
C LEU A 11 -48.38 29.97 57.97
N ALA A 12 -48.37 28.90 58.80
CA ALA A 12 -47.14 28.32 59.35
C ALA A 12 -46.43 27.33 58.43
N GLN A 13 -46.99 27.00 57.26
CA GLN A 13 -46.33 26.09 56.28
C GLN A 13 -45.67 26.79 55.13
N LEU A 14 -45.50 28.11 55.10
CA LEU A 14 -44.90 28.89 54.05
C LEU A 14 -43.52 29.48 54.40
N THR A 15 -42.83 28.94 55.39
CA THR A 15 -41.37 29.16 55.51
C THR A 15 -40.62 28.05 54.76
N THR A 16 -40.67 28.04 53.42
CA THR A 16 -39.67 27.43 52.66
C THR A 16 -38.36 28.21 52.90
N ALA A 17 -37.50 27.66 53.72
CA ALA A 17 -36.16 28.18 53.85
C ALA A 17 -35.53 28.13 52.43
N SER A 18 -35.46 29.29 51.77
CA SER A 18 -34.68 29.43 50.56
C SER A 18 -33.22 29.15 50.94
N GLN A 19 -32.76 27.96 50.67
CA GLN A 19 -31.32 27.68 50.77
C GLN A 19 -30.60 28.57 49.79
N ASN A 20 -29.69 29.41 50.29
CA ASN A 20 -28.92 30.34 49.49
C ASN A 20 -27.79 29.50 48.79
N CYS A 21 -28.08 29.04 47.56
CA CYS A 21 -27.19 28.21 46.72
C CYS A 21 -26.23 29.14 45.99
N SER A 22 -25.14 29.52 46.61
CA SER A 22 -24.15 30.47 46.04
C SER A 22 -22.73 29.86 45.90
N LEU A 23 -22.60 28.56 46.20
CA LEU A 23 -21.29 27.92 46.16
C LEU A 23 -20.88 27.54 44.74
N THR A 24 -19.57 27.57 44.52
CA THR A 24 -18.96 27.21 43.21
C THR A 24 -18.02 26.04 43.39
N LEU A 25 -18.18 25.02 42.51
CA LEU A 25 -17.21 23.94 42.33
C LEU A 25 -16.44 24.20 41.06
N SER A 26 -15.11 24.31 41.15
CA SER A 26 -14.21 24.50 40.02
C SER A 26 -13.11 23.46 40.02
N GLY A 27 -12.36 23.37 38.95
CA GLY A 27 -11.23 22.44 38.78
C GLY A 27 -10.92 22.16 37.33
N LYS A 28 -10.23 21.06 37.14
CA LYS A 28 -9.84 20.60 35.80
C LYS A 28 -10.37 19.20 35.56
N VAL A 29 -10.62 18.89 34.29
CA VAL A 29 -10.80 17.51 33.83
C VAL A 29 -9.51 17.09 33.15
N ILE A 30 -8.93 16.00 33.62
CA ILE A 30 -7.60 15.53 33.18
C ILE A 30 -7.66 14.04 32.80
N ASP A 31 -6.80 13.66 31.89
CA ASP A 31 -6.58 12.24 31.58
C ASP A 31 -5.90 11.51 32.73
N LEU A 32 -6.36 10.29 33.01
CA LEU A 32 -5.86 9.48 34.13
C LEU A 32 -4.43 9.00 33.91
N HIS A 33 -4.04 8.75 32.62
CA HIS A 33 -2.79 8.08 32.29
C HIS A 33 -1.63 9.06 32.13
N ASP A 34 -1.84 10.17 31.41
CA ASP A 34 -0.74 11.08 31.05
C ASP A 34 -0.89 12.48 31.68
N GLY A 35 -2.02 12.76 32.36
CA GLY A 35 -2.29 14.04 32.99
C GLY A 35 -2.63 15.17 32.02
N SER A 36 -2.91 14.87 30.75
CA SER A 36 -3.33 15.85 29.75
C SER A 36 -4.65 16.48 30.12
N LEU A 37 -4.80 17.79 29.80
CA LEU A 37 -6.02 18.55 30.06
C LEU A 37 -7.08 18.20 28.99
N LEU A 38 -8.29 17.81 29.41
CA LEU A 38 -9.39 17.42 28.53
C LEU A 38 -10.27 18.64 28.24
N SER A 39 -10.07 19.24 27.06
CA SER A 39 -10.91 20.34 26.56
C SER A 39 -12.23 19.80 26.00
N GLY A 40 -13.33 20.56 26.17
CA GLY A 40 -14.65 20.15 25.68
C GLY A 40 -15.30 19.00 26.49
N ALA A 41 -14.72 18.59 27.63
CA ALA A 41 -15.35 17.63 28.52
C ALA A 41 -16.67 18.21 29.10
N THR A 42 -17.73 17.44 29.08
CA THR A 42 -19.08 17.84 29.55
C THR A 42 -19.30 17.31 30.95
N LEU A 43 -19.66 18.20 31.89
CA LEU A 43 -20.03 17.86 33.25
C LEU A 43 -21.53 18.09 33.42
N VAL A 44 -22.25 17.04 33.83
CA VAL A 44 -23.70 17.08 34.08
C VAL A 44 -23.94 16.85 35.55
N VAL A 45 -24.55 17.84 36.21
CA VAL A 45 -24.96 17.75 37.61
C VAL A 45 -26.38 17.24 37.66
N SER A 46 -26.57 16.02 38.15
CA SER A 46 -27.89 15.34 38.08
C SER A 46 -29.00 16.04 38.90
N GLU A 47 -28.67 16.62 40.06
CA GLU A 47 -29.66 17.24 40.97
C GLU A 47 -30.13 18.63 40.52
N THR A 48 -29.36 19.31 39.67
CA THR A 48 -29.65 20.68 39.19
C THR A 48 -29.85 20.76 37.70
N GLU A 49 -29.68 19.65 37.01
CA GLU A 49 -29.64 19.55 35.52
C GLU A 49 -28.68 20.55 34.86
N THR A 50 -27.68 21.00 35.60
CA THR A 50 -26.69 21.96 35.12
C THR A 50 -25.68 21.24 34.26
N ILE A 51 -25.46 21.75 33.04
CA ILE A 51 -24.46 21.26 32.10
C ILE A 51 -23.38 22.32 31.93
N VAL A 52 -22.13 21.93 32.13
CA VAL A 52 -20.94 22.79 31.95
C VAL A 52 -19.91 22.05 31.05
N GLN A 53 -19.26 22.79 30.15
CA GLN A 53 -18.13 22.26 29.38
C GLN A 53 -16.81 22.85 29.85
N THR A 54 -15.74 22.06 29.74
CA THR A 54 -14.38 22.55 30.03
C THR A 54 -13.91 23.48 28.92
N SER A 55 -13.12 24.50 29.31
CA SER A 55 -12.40 25.38 28.41
C SER A 55 -11.29 24.63 27.63
N LEU A 56 -10.61 25.30 26.70
CA LEU A 56 -9.44 24.77 26.00
C LEU A 56 -8.31 24.30 26.92
N ASP A 57 -8.24 24.87 28.12
CA ASP A 57 -7.29 24.49 29.18
C ASP A 57 -7.86 23.44 30.13
N GLY A 58 -8.94 22.76 29.76
CA GLY A 58 -9.58 21.70 30.54
C GLY A 58 -10.23 22.18 31.86
N VAL A 59 -10.39 23.50 32.05
CA VAL A 59 -10.94 24.10 33.31
C VAL A 59 -12.44 24.17 33.22
N TYR A 60 -13.12 23.83 34.34
CA TYR A 60 -14.56 23.96 34.49
C TYR A 60 -14.92 24.81 35.71
N SER A 61 -16.14 25.38 35.75
CA SER A 61 -16.73 26.06 36.89
C SER A 61 -18.26 25.80 36.94
N ILE A 62 -18.73 25.20 38.04
CA ILE A 62 -20.14 24.88 38.25
C ILE A 62 -20.64 25.81 39.39
N PRO A 63 -21.37 26.90 39.09
CA PRO A 63 -21.90 27.83 40.07
C PRO A 63 -23.23 27.36 40.67
N ASN A 64 -23.73 28.10 41.65
CA ASN A 64 -25.05 27.99 42.26
C ASN A 64 -25.33 26.63 42.96
N LEU A 65 -24.30 26.07 43.58
CA LEU A 65 -24.44 24.87 44.39
C LEU A 65 -24.86 25.24 45.82
N CYS A 66 -25.69 24.38 46.45
CA CYS A 66 -26.20 24.60 47.80
C CYS A 66 -25.26 23.95 48.85
N PRO A 67 -25.06 24.58 49.99
CA PRO A 67 -24.22 24.05 51.06
C PRO A 67 -24.79 22.75 51.66
N ASN A 68 -23.90 21.85 52.12
CA ASN A 68 -24.21 20.56 52.72
C ASN A 68 -25.04 19.60 51.86
N THR A 69 -25.13 19.84 50.55
CA THR A 69 -25.84 19.03 49.57
C THR A 69 -24.87 18.09 48.87
N SER A 70 -25.31 16.85 48.61
CA SER A 70 -24.56 15.87 47.82
C SER A 70 -24.98 15.95 46.35
N TYR A 71 -24.00 16.07 45.45
CA TYR A 71 -24.22 16.17 44.03
C TYR A 71 -23.58 14.96 43.30
N SER A 72 -24.29 14.46 42.32
CA SER A 72 -23.84 13.41 41.40
C SER A 72 -23.43 14.08 40.08
N ILE A 73 -22.14 14.16 39.84
CA ILE A 73 -21.58 14.83 38.67
C ILE A 73 -21.08 13.77 37.67
N LYS A 74 -21.78 13.65 36.55
CA LYS A 74 -21.37 12.79 35.44
C LYS A 74 -20.46 13.59 34.53
N VAL A 75 -19.23 13.10 34.36
CA VAL A 75 -18.20 13.70 33.45
C VAL A 75 -18.05 12.83 32.21
N LEU A 76 -18.20 13.45 31.05
CA LEU A 76 -18.15 12.82 29.74
C LEU A 76 -17.11 13.54 28.90
N HIS A 77 -16.40 12.76 28.07
CA HIS A 77 -15.53 13.27 27.01
C HIS A 77 -15.56 12.26 25.84
N SER A 78 -15.53 12.74 24.60
CA SER A 78 -15.68 11.90 23.38
C SER A 78 -14.68 10.73 23.32
N SER A 79 -13.49 10.93 23.86
CA SER A 79 -12.40 9.94 23.86
C SER A 79 -12.20 9.22 25.19
N CYS A 80 -13.11 9.38 26.17
CA CYS A 80 -12.93 8.83 27.52
C CYS A 80 -14.16 8.04 27.98
N THR A 81 -13.95 7.04 28.84
CA THR A 81 -15.04 6.33 29.49
C THR A 81 -15.78 7.27 30.43
N PRO A 82 -17.11 7.48 30.28
CA PRO A 82 -17.89 8.32 31.15
C PRO A 82 -17.82 7.87 32.60
N LYS A 83 -17.65 8.82 33.55
CA LYS A 83 -17.55 8.53 34.98
C LYS A 83 -18.41 9.44 35.80
N THR A 84 -19.08 8.88 36.82
CA THR A 84 -19.90 9.63 37.76
C THR A 84 -19.21 9.75 39.10
N PHE A 85 -19.16 10.99 39.64
CA PHE A 85 -18.54 11.32 40.92
C PHE A 85 -19.63 11.85 41.89
N SER A 86 -19.65 11.33 43.12
CA SER A 86 -20.55 11.84 44.16
C SER A 86 -19.74 12.69 45.14
N LEU A 87 -20.16 13.94 45.32
CA LEU A 87 -19.45 14.92 46.13
C LEU A 87 -20.44 15.63 47.08
N LYS A 88 -20.05 15.82 48.32
CA LYS A 88 -20.80 16.67 49.27
C LYS A 88 -20.10 18.04 49.32
N ILE A 89 -20.81 19.09 48.96
CA ILE A 89 -20.31 20.45 48.90
C ILE A 89 -20.68 21.19 50.18
N SER A 90 -19.68 21.68 50.91
CA SER A 90 -19.88 22.48 52.16
C SER A 90 -19.38 23.91 52.05
N GLY A 91 -18.65 24.26 51.03
CA GLY A 91 -18.09 25.59 50.72
C GLY A 91 -17.55 25.57 49.29
N ASP A 92 -17.09 26.73 48.80
CA ASP A 92 -16.37 26.80 47.50
C ASP A 92 -15.24 25.78 47.48
N SER A 93 -15.18 25.00 46.43
CA SER A 93 -14.32 23.83 46.35
C SER A 93 -13.60 23.75 45.01
N VAL A 94 -12.37 23.30 45.02
CA VAL A 94 -11.60 23.00 43.82
C VAL A 94 -11.40 21.49 43.78
N ARG A 95 -11.81 20.85 42.66
CA ARG A 95 -11.72 19.41 42.49
C ARG A 95 -11.37 19.06 41.05
N ASP A 96 -10.28 18.32 40.86
CA ASP A 96 -9.96 17.78 39.55
C ASP A 96 -10.63 16.44 39.33
N PHE A 97 -11.21 16.24 38.15
CA PHE A 97 -11.81 14.96 37.73
C PHE A 97 -10.87 14.26 36.79
N LYS A 98 -10.66 12.96 37.02
CA LYS A 98 -9.81 12.10 36.19
C LYS A 98 -10.69 11.15 35.42
N LEU A 99 -10.61 11.21 34.08
CA LEU A 99 -11.23 10.29 33.17
C LEU A 99 -10.18 9.36 32.56
N GLU A 100 -10.57 8.14 32.31
CA GLU A 100 -9.77 7.14 31.63
C GLU A 100 -10.11 7.21 30.14
N HIS A 101 -9.15 7.60 29.31
CA HIS A 101 -9.38 7.55 27.88
C HIS A 101 -9.51 6.10 27.43
N HIS A 102 -10.26 5.85 26.34
CA HIS A 102 -10.40 4.53 25.77
C HIS A 102 -9.03 4.03 25.37
N LEU A 103 -8.36 3.31 26.28
CA LEU A 103 -7.22 2.48 25.92
C LEU A 103 -7.76 1.46 24.93
N GLU A 104 -7.27 1.50 23.70
CA GLU A 104 -7.35 0.32 22.88
C GLU A 104 -6.56 -0.76 23.63
N GLU A 105 -7.27 -1.52 24.47
CA GLU A 105 -6.69 -2.73 25.04
C GLU A 105 -6.26 -3.58 23.88
N LEU A 106 -4.95 -3.84 23.79
CA LEU A 106 -4.42 -4.99 23.08
C LEU A 106 -4.91 -6.23 23.86
N ASN A 107 -6.21 -6.46 23.77
CA ASN A 107 -6.72 -7.78 24.11
C ASN A 107 -6.05 -8.71 23.11
N GLU A 108 -5.32 -9.66 23.69
CA GLU A 108 -4.85 -10.85 23.04
C GLU A 108 -5.85 -11.28 21.98
N ILE A 109 -5.54 -10.91 20.75
CA ILE A 109 -6.06 -11.37 19.47
C ILE A 109 -7.34 -12.23 19.57
N ILE A 110 -8.50 -11.58 19.49
CA ILE A 110 -9.66 -12.19 18.88
C ILE A 110 -10.29 -11.13 17.98
N LEU A 111 -10.07 -11.31 16.70
CA LEU A 111 -10.92 -10.98 15.57
C LEU A 111 -12.25 -10.32 15.96
N GLU A 112 -12.28 -8.96 15.96
CA GLU A 112 -13.40 -8.20 15.46
C GLU A 112 -12.96 -6.74 15.38
N GLY A 113 -12.88 -6.26 14.14
CA GLY A 113 -12.28 -5.01 13.77
C GLY A 113 -12.88 -3.78 14.46
N LYS A 114 -12.04 -3.08 15.21
CA LYS A 114 -12.16 -1.64 15.50
C LYS A 114 -10.81 -0.96 15.81
N ALA A 115 -9.68 -1.58 15.51
CA ALA A 115 -8.36 -1.05 15.88
C ALA A 115 -7.70 -0.15 14.81
N TYR A 116 -8.23 -0.07 13.60
CA TYR A 116 -7.71 0.78 12.52
C TYR A 116 -8.86 1.56 11.89
N GLU A 117 -8.66 2.85 11.70
CA GLU A 117 -9.64 3.69 11.00
C GLU A 117 -9.68 3.35 9.51
N ASN A 118 -10.87 3.33 8.93
CA ASN A 118 -11.02 3.27 7.49
C ASN A 118 -10.46 4.55 6.85
N LYS A 119 -9.85 4.42 5.69
CA LYS A 119 -9.25 5.57 4.98
C LYS A 119 -10.29 6.30 4.12
N THR A 120 -11.40 5.63 3.81
CA THR A 120 -12.56 6.15 3.09
C THR A 120 -13.84 5.51 3.64
N THR A 121 -14.96 6.21 3.53
CA THR A 121 -16.27 5.74 3.99
C THR A 121 -17.14 5.20 2.84
N THR A 122 -16.77 5.45 1.59
CA THR A 122 -17.58 5.16 0.40
C THR A 122 -17.00 4.09 -0.52
N VAL A 123 -15.92 3.44 -0.11
CA VAL A 123 -15.31 2.29 -0.81
C VAL A 123 -15.02 1.18 0.19
N LEU A 124 -15.34 -0.06 -0.18
CA LEU A 124 -15.01 -1.22 0.63
C LEU A 124 -13.50 -1.49 0.61
N GLU A 125 -12.84 -1.26 1.74
CA GLU A 125 -11.42 -1.55 1.92
C GLU A 125 -11.17 -3.04 2.09
N LYS A 126 -10.07 -3.54 1.51
CA LYS A 126 -9.58 -4.91 1.74
C LYS A 126 -8.34 -4.88 2.61
N ASN A 127 -8.34 -5.72 3.63
CA ASN A 127 -7.29 -5.71 4.64
C ASN A 127 -6.65 -7.08 4.79
N LEU A 128 -5.31 -7.11 4.85
CA LEU A 128 -4.53 -8.25 5.32
C LEU A 128 -3.97 -7.90 6.71
N ASN A 129 -4.30 -8.74 7.68
CA ASN A 129 -3.76 -8.61 9.03
C ASN A 129 -2.35 -9.21 9.13
N GLN A 130 -1.70 -8.98 10.26
CA GLN A 130 -0.34 -9.44 10.51
C GLN A 130 -0.19 -10.97 10.38
N GLU A 131 -1.17 -11.76 10.84
CA GLU A 131 -1.12 -13.23 10.76
C GLU A 131 -1.11 -13.73 9.31
N THR A 132 -1.92 -13.12 8.45
CA THR A 132 -1.93 -13.42 7.01
C THR A 132 -0.61 -13.01 6.35
N LEU A 133 -0.08 -11.83 6.67
CA LEU A 133 1.19 -11.35 6.12
C LEU A 133 2.38 -12.25 6.51
N GLU A 134 2.38 -12.82 7.70
CA GLU A 134 3.42 -13.73 8.19
C GLU A 134 3.49 -15.05 7.39
N GLN A 135 2.43 -15.46 6.69
CA GLN A 135 2.46 -16.61 5.78
C GLN A 135 3.34 -16.35 4.54
N TYR A 136 3.54 -15.07 4.19
CA TYR A 136 4.35 -14.61 3.06
C TYR A 136 5.75 -14.14 3.48
N SER A 137 6.24 -14.51 4.68
CA SER A 137 7.52 -14.04 5.22
C SER A 137 8.73 -14.41 4.36
N ALA A 138 8.68 -15.55 3.66
CA ALA A 138 9.69 -15.98 2.70
C ALA A 138 9.56 -15.30 1.32
N GLY A 139 8.44 -14.66 1.05
CA GLY A 139 8.11 -13.96 -0.20
C GLY A 139 8.25 -12.45 -0.10
N THR A 140 7.48 -11.74 -0.94
CA THR A 140 7.44 -10.30 -1.07
C THR A 140 6.08 -9.71 -0.65
N LEU A 141 5.99 -8.39 -0.55
CA LEU A 141 4.72 -7.69 -0.34
C LEU A 141 3.74 -7.93 -1.50
N GLY A 142 4.26 -8.04 -2.74
CA GLY A 142 3.45 -8.34 -3.92
C GLY A 142 2.79 -9.73 -3.84
N ASP A 143 3.49 -10.72 -3.32
CA ASP A 143 2.92 -12.08 -3.11
C ASP A 143 1.76 -12.05 -2.11
N ALA A 144 1.89 -11.29 -1.02
CA ALA A 144 0.80 -11.12 -0.05
C ALA A 144 -0.41 -10.44 -0.68
N LEU A 145 -0.21 -9.39 -1.50
CA LEU A 145 -1.26 -8.67 -2.20
C LEU A 145 -2.03 -9.54 -3.19
N ASN A 146 -1.38 -10.51 -3.83
CA ASN A 146 -2.03 -11.45 -4.75
C ASN A 146 -3.11 -12.32 -4.07
N SER A 147 -3.14 -12.39 -2.73
CA SER A 147 -4.21 -13.09 -2.02
C SER A 147 -5.55 -12.35 -2.05
N LEU A 148 -5.57 -11.08 -2.46
CA LEU A 148 -6.78 -10.25 -2.55
C LEU A 148 -7.42 -10.38 -3.94
N SER A 149 -8.77 -10.44 -4.02
CA SER A 149 -9.49 -10.42 -5.30
C SER A 149 -9.24 -9.10 -6.04
N GLY A 150 -9.21 -9.12 -7.37
CA GLY A 150 -8.91 -7.99 -8.24
C GLY A 150 -7.45 -7.51 -8.18
N VAL A 151 -6.60 -8.27 -7.52
CA VAL A 151 -5.15 -8.07 -7.52
C VAL A 151 -4.46 -9.23 -8.24
N SER A 152 -3.57 -8.90 -9.13
CA SER A 152 -2.62 -9.78 -9.80
C SER A 152 -1.22 -9.16 -9.71
N SER A 153 -0.21 -9.77 -10.29
CA SER A 153 1.12 -9.15 -10.31
C SER A 153 1.86 -9.36 -11.63
N LEU A 154 2.59 -8.34 -12.03
CA LEU A 154 3.68 -8.50 -12.98
C LEU A 154 4.84 -9.13 -12.22
N ASN A 155 5.21 -10.34 -12.64
CA ASN A 155 6.29 -11.09 -12.03
C ASN A 155 7.52 -11.06 -12.91
N LYS A 156 8.68 -11.06 -12.28
CA LYS A 156 9.95 -11.21 -12.95
C LYS A 156 10.89 -12.06 -12.10
N GLY A 157 10.79 -13.35 -12.29
CA GLY A 157 11.54 -14.30 -11.47
C GLY A 157 11.18 -14.21 -9.98
N ASN A 158 12.11 -14.64 -9.14
CA ASN A 158 11.93 -14.62 -7.68
C ASN A 158 12.32 -13.26 -7.09
N GLY A 159 11.42 -12.60 -6.41
CA GLY A 159 11.69 -11.36 -5.67
C GLY A 159 11.28 -10.07 -6.34
N ILE A 160 10.92 -10.05 -7.63
CA ILE A 160 10.34 -8.87 -8.28
C ILE A 160 8.87 -9.16 -8.59
N VAL A 161 7.98 -8.79 -7.68
CA VAL A 161 6.53 -9.01 -7.75
C VAL A 161 5.82 -7.67 -7.61
N LYS A 162 5.32 -7.14 -8.72
CA LYS A 162 4.70 -5.83 -8.78
C LYS A 162 3.18 -5.93 -8.87
N PRO A 163 2.42 -5.32 -7.95
CA PRO A 163 0.96 -5.46 -7.93
C PRO A 163 0.31 -4.81 -9.16
N ILE A 164 -0.72 -5.47 -9.67
CA ILE A 164 -1.69 -4.97 -10.64
C ILE A 164 -3.04 -4.91 -9.93
N ILE A 165 -3.69 -3.77 -9.93
CA ILE A 165 -5.04 -3.59 -9.36
C ILE A 165 -6.00 -3.25 -10.49
N ASN A 166 -6.99 -4.10 -10.71
CA ASN A 166 -8.00 -3.89 -11.75
C ASN A 166 -7.39 -3.59 -13.14
N GLY A 167 -6.31 -4.28 -13.51
CA GLY A 167 -5.59 -4.12 -14.78
C GLY A 167 -4.57 -2.97 -14.81
N LEU A 168 -4.47 -2.15 -13.78
CA LEU A 168 -3.53 -1.03 -13.68
C LEU A 168 -2.35 -1.35 -12.75
N HIS A 169 -1.17 -0.85 -13.11
CA HIS A 169 0.07 -1.09 -12.37
C HIS A 169 1.00 0.13 -12.37
N SER A 170 2.14 0.03 -11.70
CA SER A 170 3.23 1.02 -11.70
C SER A 170 2.81 2.37 -11.11
N SER A 171 3.14 3.47 -11.75
CA SER A 171 2.82 4.85 -11.33
C SER A 171 1.32 5.17 -11.21
N ARG A 172 0.43 4.23 -11.60
CA ARG A 172 -1.02 4.33 -11.39
C ARG A 172 -1.50 3.73 -10.06
N ILE A 173 -0.59 3.13 -9.30
CA ILE A 173 -0.84 2.62 -7.94
C ILE A 173 0.03 3.39 -6.97
N ILE A 174 -0.58 3.98 -5.96
CA ILE A 174 0.14 4.63 -4.86
C ILE A 174 0.46 3.60 -3.78
N MET A 175 1.70 3.59 -3.33
CA MET A 175 2.15 2.78 -2.21
C MET A 175 2.55 3.66 -1.04
N ILE A 176 1.96 3.40 0.12
CA ILE A 176 2.24 4.12 1.37
C ILE A 176 2.93 3.17 2.34
N ASN A 177 4.12 3.52 2.80
CA ASN A 177 4.85 2.80 3.83
C ASN A 177 4.91 3.63 5.11
N ASN A 178 4.23 3.20 6.16
CA ASN A 178 4.18 3.92 7.44
C ASN A 178 3.87 5.42 7.29
N GLY A 179 2.88 5.76 6.45
CA GLY A 179 2.44 7.12 6.18
C GLY A 179 3.28 7.90 5.15
N VAL A 180 4.32 7.31 4.57
CA VAL A 180 5.13 7.92 3.52
C VAL A 180 4.77 7.32 2.17
N ARG A 181 4.47 8.18 1.19
CA ARG A 181 4.31 7.76 -0.19
C ARG A 181 5.67 7.37 -0.77
N MET A 182 5.81 6.11 -1.18
CA MET A 182 7.02 5.57 -1.77
C MET A 182 7.32 6.24 -3.12
N GLN A 183 8.58 6.61 -3.33
CA GLN A 183 9.11 7.22 -4.55
C GLN A 183 10.19 6.33 -5.13
N ASP A 184 9.77 5.28 -5.84
CA ASP A 184 10.64 4.27 -6.43
C ASP A 184 10.11 3.75 -7.77
N GLN A 185 8.99 4.32 -8.25
CA GLN A 185 8.30 3.90 -9.48
C GLN A 185 8.71 4.73 -10.72
N GLU A 186 9.50 5.78 -10.52
CA GLU A 186 9.89 6.74 -11.56
C GLU A 186 10.83 6.15 -12.62
N TRP A 187 11.48 5.03 -12.30
CA TRP A 187 12.48 4.41 -13.17
C TRP A 187 11.94 3.31 -14.09
N GLY A 188 10.63 3.10 -14.09
CA GLY A 188 9.98 2.12 -14.93
C GLY A 188 9.08 1.15 -14.18
N LYS A 189 8.44 0.26 -14.93
CA LYS A 189 7.42 -0.63 -14.39
C LYS A 189 7.95 -1.97 -13.88
N GLU A 190 9.24 -2.21 -13.94
CA GLU A 190 9.87 -3.49 -13.58
C GLU A 190 10.46 -3.52 -12.18
N HIS A 191 10.08 -2.58 -11.33
CA HIS A 191 10.62 -2.46 -9.97
C HIS A 191 9.59 -2.86 -8.93
N ALA A 192 9.95 -3.83 -8.07
CA ALA A 192 9.10 -4.24 -6.94
C ALA A 192 9.07 -3.16 -5.84
N PRO A 193 8.03 -3.12 -5.02
CA PRO A 193 7.99 -2.27 -3.84
C PRO A 193 9.14 -2.58 -2.87
N ASN A 194 9.89 -1.55 -2.45
CA ASN A 194 11.00 -1.69 -1.50
C ASN A 194 10.50 -1.66 -0.05
N ILE A 195 9.64 -2.60 0.31
CA ILE A 195 9.01 -2.72 1.64
C ILE A 195 9.17 -4.16 2.14
N ASP A 196 9.80 -4.34 3.30
CA ASP A 196 9.85 -5.64 3.97
C ASP A 196 8.46 -6.04 4.47
N VAL A 197 7.90 -7.14 3.93
CA VAL A 197 6.58 -7.67 4.33
C VAL A 197 6.51 -8.00 5.83
N ASN A 198 7.66 -8.35 6.44
CA ASN A 198 7.74 -8.70 7.86
C ASN A 198 7.68 -7.49 8.79
N SER A 199 7.89 -6.27 8.28
CA SER A 199 7.76 -5.02 9.04
C SER A 199 6.31 -4.51 9.11
N VAL A 200 5.40 -5.10 8.31
CA VAL A 200 4.02 -4.65 8.15
C VAL A 200 3.11 -5.36 9.16
N GLY A 201 2.35 -4.60 9.93
CA GLY A 201 1.33 -5.12 10.85
C GLY A 201 -0.05 -5.21 10.22
N ARG A 202 -0.35 -4.32 9.25
CA ARG A 202 -1.57 -4.31 8.46
C ARG A 202 -1.29 -3.79 7.07
N LEU A 203 -1.88 -4.43 6.08
CA LEU A 203 -1.88 -3.96 4.69
C LEU A 203 -3.33 -3.67 4.28
N THR A 204 -3.58 -2.43 3.85
CA THR A 204 -4.90 -1.98 3.39
C THR A 204 -4.85 -1.69 1.90
N LEU A 205 -5.81 -2.20 1.15
CA LEU A 205 -6.02 -1.92 -0.27
C LEU A 205 -7.31 -1.11 -0.47
N VAL A 206 -7.20 0.06 -1.08
CA VAL A 206 -8.31 0.90 -1.55
C VAL A 206 -8.32 0.89 -3.08
N LYS A 207 -9.32 0.27 -3.71
CA LYS A 207 -9.41 0.11 -5.18
C LYS A 207 -10.01 1.32 -5.91
N SER A 208 -9.73 2.51 -5.44
CA SER A 208 -10.24 3.77 -6.02
C SER A 208 -9.27 4.91 -5.73
N ALA A 209 -9.38 6.01 -6.47
CA ALA A 209 -8.74 7.28 -6.13
C ALA A 209 -9.51 8.07 -5.05
N SER A 210 -10.40 7.43 -4.27
CA SER A 210 -11.20 8.09 -3.23
C SER A 210 -10.35 8.65 -2.08
N ALA A 211 -9.23 8.04 -1.75
CA ALA A 211 -8.34 8.51 -0.70
C ALA A 211 -7.36 9.58 -1.24
N LEU A 212 -7.88 10.73 -1.66
CA LEU A 212 -7.15 11.84 -2.30
C LEU A 212 -6.04 12.44 -1.45
N GLN A 213 -6.07 12.26 -0.13
CA GLN A 213 -5.00 12.70 0.78
C GLN A 213 -3.64 12.08 0.43
N TYR A 214 -3.61 10.92 -0.22
CA TYR A 214 -2.36 10.25 -0.60
C TYR A 214 -1.86 10.61 -2.02
N GLY A 215 -2.75 11.13 -2.89
CA GLY A 215 -2.42 11.56 -4.25
C GLY A 215 -3.63 11.46 -5.20
N GLY A 216 -3.67 12.32 -6.21
CA GLY A 216 -4.71 12.34 -7.25
C GLY A 216 -4.49 11.35 -8.39
N ASP A 217 -3.31 10.75 -8.46
CA ASP A 217 -2.82 9.87 -9.53
C ASP A 217 -3.05 8.36 -9.25
N ALA A 218 -3.77 8.01 -8.18
CA ALA A 218 -4.11 6.63 -7.81
C ALA A 218 -5.20 6.00 -8.69
N MET A 219 -5.03 5.99 -10.00
CA MET A 219 -6.04 5.46 -10.94
C MET A 219 -6.40 4.00 -10.68
N GLY A 220 -5.42 3.17 -10.34
CA GLY A 220 -5.59 1.75 -9.99
C GLY A 220 -6.06 1.56 -8.56
N GLY A 221 -5.51 2.34 -7.64
CA GLY A 221 -5.79 2.26 -6.22
C GLY A 221 -4.60 2.61 -5.34
N ILE A 222 -4.78 2.44 -4.04
CA ILE A 222 -3.81 2.78 -3.01
C ILE A 222 -3.55 1.58 -2.12
N ILE A 223 -2.28 1.26 -1.90
CA ILE A 223 -1.81 0.21 -0.99
C ILE A 223 -1.16 0.90 0.21
N ILE A 224 -1.63 0.60 1.42
CA ILE A 224 -1.16 1.24 2.66
C ILE A 224 -0.60 0.16 3.57
N ALA A 225 0.72 0.17 3.74
CA ALA A 225 1.45 -0.68 4.68
C ALA A 225 1.68 0.09 5.99
N GLU A 226 1.04 -0.37 7.05
CA GLU A 226 1.15 0.21 8.41
C GLU A 226 1.89 -0.75 9.32
N GLY A 227 2.84 -0.25 10.10
CA GLY A 227 3.52 -1.04 11.12
C GLY A 227 2.60 -1.45 12.27
N PRO A 228 2.98 -2.42 13.10
CA PRO A 228 2.20 -2.81 14.26
C PRO A 228 1.92 -1.65 15.21
N LYS A 229 0.70 -1.62 15.76
CA LYS A 229 0.32 -0.63 16.78
C LYS A 229 1.09 -0.87 18.08
N VAL A 230 1.41 0.22 18.77
CA VAL A 230 2.13 0.18 20.05
C VAL A 230 1.15 0.47 21.19
N ALA A 231 1.15 -0.36 22.23
CA ALA A 231 0.29 -0.19 23.39
C ALA A 231 0.76 1.00 24.26
N ILE A 232 -0.17 1.80 24.77
CA ILE A 232 0.10 2.89 25.71
C ILE A 232 0.05 2.33 27.15
N LYS A 233 0.98 1.46 27.47
CA LYS A 233 1.18 0.91 28.83
C LYS A 233 2.62 0.49 29.00
N ASP A 234 3.09 0.36 30.24
CA ASP A 234 4.43 -0.14 30.49
C ASP A 234 4.55 -1.62 30.06
N SER A 235 5.18 -1.84 28.92
CA SER A 235 5.31 -3.17 28.32
C SER A 235 6.63 -3.33 27.60
N LEU A 236 7.15 -4.54 27.65
CA LEU A 236 8.25 -5.01 26.79
C LEU A 236 7.77 -6.31 26.13
N TYR A 237 7.67 -6.30 24.82
CA TYR A 237 7.21 -7.44 24.04
C TYR A 237 7.88 -7.49 22.67
N GLY A 238 7.87 -8.66 22.07
CA GLY A 238 8.47 -8.84 20.76
C GLY A 238 8.04 -10.14 20.11
N LYS A 239 8.51 -10.31 18.89
CA LYS A 239 8.42 -11.56 18.13
C LYS A 239 9.73 -11.84 17.41
N THR A 240 10.07 -13.12 17.32
CA THR A 240 11.16 -13.60 16.45
C THR A 240 10.60 -14.74 15.61
N MET A 241 10.79 -14.68 14.31
CA MET A 241 10.32 -15.68 13.36
C MET A 241 11.47 -16.18 12.51
N LEU A 242 11.61 -17.50 12.46
CA LEU A 242 12.46 -18.23 11.52
C LEU A 242 11.57 -18.79 10.43
N PHE A 243 11.95 -18.63 9.19
CA PHE A 243 11.20 -19.16 8.07
C PHE A 243 12.14 -19.77 7.02
N GLY A 244 11.65 -20.76 6.30
CA GLY A 244 12.38 -21.46 5.27
C GLY A 244 11.51 -21.93 4.14
N ALA A 245 12.11 -22.14 2.97
CA ALA A 245 11.48 -22.66 1.77
C ALA A 245 12.35 -23.72 1.11
N SER A 246 11.73 -24.80 0.63
CA SER A 246 12.44 -25.87 -0.09
C SER A 246 12.85 -25.44 -1.47
N ASN A 247 12.01 -24.69 -2.17
CA ASN A 247 12.34 -24.11 -3.47
C ASN A 247 13.18 -22.85 -3.25
N GLY A 248 14.32 -22.77 -3.93
CA GLY A 248 15.39 -21.84 -3.59
C GLY A 248 16.26 -22.28 -2.40
N ARG A 249 15.90 -23.40 -1.73
CA ARG A 249 16.66 -24.07 -0.63
C ARG A 249 17.16 -23.07 0.41
N GLY A 250 16.31 -22.12 0.81
CA GLY A 250 16.70 -20.98 1.61
C GLY A 250 15.76 -20.65 2.75
N GLY A 251 15.99 -19.51 3.37
CA GLY A 251 15.16 -19.03 4.46
C GLY A 251 15.65 -17.70 5.02
N GLY A 252 15.10 -17.34 6.17
CA GLY A 252 15.46 -16.10 6.83
C GLY A 252 15.04 -16.05 8.30
N ILE A 253 15.36 -14.94 8.89
CA ILE A 253 14.98 -14.58 10.25
C ILE A 253 14.47 -13.15 10.26
N THR A 254 13.38 -12.91 10.97
CA THR A 254 12.94 -11.57 11.34
C THR A 254 12.77 -11.50 12.85
N SER A 255 13.14 -10.37 13.45
CA SER A 255 12.96 -10.13 14.88
C SER A 255 12.51 -8.71 15.11
N GLN A 256 11.52 -8.54 15.98
CA GLN A 256 10.95 -7.24 16.36
C GLN A 256 10.89 -7.16 17.90
N LEU A 257 11.30 -6.03 18.46
CA LEU A 257 11.21 -5.74 19.88
C LEU A 257 10.59 -4.36 20.07
N THR A 258 9.60 -4.27 20.95
CA THR A 258 8.90 -3.03 21.32
C THR A 258 8.98 -2.82 22.83
N LYS A 259 9.39 -1.62 23.23
CA LYS A 259 9.26 -1.11 24.61
C LYS A 259 8.32 0.10 24.57
N SER A 260 7.32 0.10 25.44
CA SER A 260 6.41 1.23 25.66
C SER A 260 6.32 1.56 27.14
N PHE A 261 5.94 2.79 27.47
CA PHE A 261 5.79 3.33 28.80
C PHE A 261 4.42 4.00 28.96
N GLU A 262 3.90 4.06 30.19
CA GLU A 262 2.61 4.71 30.52
C GLU A 262 2.57 6.21 30.20
N ASN A 263 3.74 6.88 30.19
CA ASN A 263 3.83 8.30 29.84
C ASN A 263 3.74 8.57 28.31
N GLY A 264 3.50 7.53 27.52
CA GLY A 264 3.34 7.60 26.07
C GLY A 264 4.65 7.49 25.26
N ILE A 265 5.82 7.39 25.89
CA ILE A 265 7.10 7.13 25.20
C ILE A 265 7.13 5.67 24.74
N TYR A 266 7.61 5.44 23.52
CA TYR A 266 7.82 4.08 23.01
C TYR A 266 8.97 4.01 22.01
N GLY A 267 9.47 2.79 21.81
CA GLY A 267 10.43 2.48 20.76
C GLY A 267 10.21 1.07 20.24
N THR A 268 10.34 0.90 18.92
CA THR A 268 10.30 -0.40 18.22
C THR A 268 11.51 -0.52 17.33
N ALA A 269 12.22 -1.64 17.40
CA ALA A 269 13.28 -2.01 16.47
C ALA A 269 12.91 -3.33 15.80
N GLN A 270 13.17 -3.45 14.49
CA GLN A 270 12.91 -4.67 13.72
C GLN A 270 14.06 -4.87 12.73
N GLY A 271 14.41 -6.12 12.47
CA GLY A 271 15.36 -6.50 11.44
C GLY A 271 14.96 -7.81 10.76
N THR A 272 15.23 -7.89 9.46
CA THR A 272 14.99 -9.08 8.62
C THR A 272 16.24 -9.41 7.82
N PHE A 273 16.49 -10.70 7.68
CA PHE A 273 17.53 -11.25 6.84
C PHE A 273 16.97 -12.43 6.04
N LYS A 274 17.16 -12.44 4.70
CA LYS A 274 16.74 -13.54 3.83
C LYS A 274 17.87 -13.95 2.87
N ARG A 275 17.98 -15.25 2.62
CA ARG A 275 18.87 -15.79 1.59
C ARG A 275 18.26 -17.01 0.94
N PHE A 276 18.14 -16.95 -0.40
CA PHE A 276 17.67 -18.04 -1.25
C PHE A 276 18.66 -18.23 -2.42
N GLY A 277 18.87 -19.46 -2.83
CA GLY A 277 19.58 -19.80 -4.06
C GLY A 277 18.63 -19.79 -5.26
N ASP A 278 19.06 -20.42 -6.36
CA ASP A 278 18.27 -20.55 -7.57
C ASP A 278 16.92 -21.22 -7.29
N VAL A 279 15.84 -20.70 -7.89
CA VAL A 279 14.52 -21.33 -7.80
C VAL A 279 14.37 -22.41 -8.86
N GLU A 280 13.46 -23.34 -8.61
CA GLU A 280 13.19 -24.50 -9.46
C GLU A 280 11.77 -24.40 -10.05
N ALA A 281 11.64 -24.56 -11.36
CA ALA A 281 10.39 -24.90 -12.01
C ALA A 281 10.00 -26.35 -11.66
N ALA A 282 8.94 -26.91 -12.25
CA ALA A 282 8.56 -28.28 -11.97
C ALA A 282 9.66 -29.31 -12.31
N ASP A 283 10.42 -29.09 -13.39
CA ASP A 283 11.32 -30.07 -13.97
C ASP A 283 12.78 -29.61 -14.13
N TYR A 284 13.10 -28.33 -13.81
CA TYR A 284 14.45 -27.79 -13.99
C TYR A 284 14.77 -26.63 -13.05
N VAL A 285 16.06 -26.34 -12.88
CA VAL A 285 16.56 -25.17 -12.14
C VAL A 285 16.54 -23.93 -13.04
N MET A 286 15.92 -22.84 -12.57
CA MET A 286 15.97 -21.52 -13.19
C MET A 286 17.28 -20.83 -12.81
N SER A 287 18.28 -20.89 -13.69
CA SER A 287 19.65 -20.47 -13.41
C SER A 287 19.74 -18.97 -13.12
N ASN A 288 20.49 -18.60 -12.07
CA ASN A 288 20.76 -17.23 -11.64
C ASN A 288 19.51 -16.47 -11.17
N THR A 289 18.70 -17.10 -10.30
CA THR A 289 17.48 -16.54 -9.73
C THR A 289 17.54 -16.40 -8.20
N GLY A 290 18.74 -16.47 -7.61
CA GLY A 290 18.95 -16.30 -6.17
C GLY A 290 18.57 -14.92 -5.66
N LEU A 291 18.27 -14.84 -4.35
CA LEU A 291 17.87 -13.63 -3.62
C LEU A 291 18.67 -13.49 -2.32
N TYR A 292 19.10 -12.28 -2.02
CA TYR A 292 19.70 -11.89 -0.75
C TYR A 292 19.12 -10.56 -0.29
N GLU A 293 18.53 -10.50 0.92
CA GLU A 293 17.82 -9.33 1.44
C GLU A 293 18.20 -9.06 2.91
N LYS A 294 18.38 -7.77 3.22
CA LYS A 294 18.66 -7.25 4.57
C LYS A 294 17.83 -6.02 4.81
N ASP A 295 17.03 -6.06 5.86
CA ASP A 295 16.14 -4.97 6.20
C ASP A 295 16.26 -4.62 7.68
N MET A 296 16.04 -3.35 7.97
CA MET A 296 15.98 -2.84 9.34
C MET A 296 14.97 -1.71 9.41
N SER A 297 14.23 -1.64 10.50
CA SER A 297 13.42 -0.46 10.81
C SER A 297 13.52 -0.08 12.29
N LEU A 298 13.44 1.22 12.55
CA LEU A 298 13.44 1.82 13.88
C LEU A 298 12.31 2.84 13.98
N ARG A 299 11.51 2.74 15.03
CA ARG A 299 10.46 3.70 15.35
C ARG A 299 10.63 4.16 16.79
N ILE A 300 10.63 5.46 17.04
CA ILE A 300 10.70 6.07 18.37
C ILE A 300 9.65 7.18 18.42
N GLY A 301 8.86 7.23 19.48
CA GLY A 301 7.84 8.25 19.58
C GLY A 301 7.40 8.56 21.00
N LEU A 302 6.68 9.66 21.06
CA LEU A 302 5.88 10.09 22.21
C LEU A 302 4.45 10.27 21.69
N ASN A 303 3.52 9.51 22.23
CA ASN A 303 2.10 9.62 21.89
C ASN A 303 1.31 9.98 23.16
N ARG A 304 0.79 11.20 23.19
CA ARG A 304 -0.08 11.71 24.25
C ARG A 304 -1.43 12.11 23.66
N PHE A 305 -2.41 12.26 24.52
CA PHE A 305 -3.77 12.61 24.08
C PHE A 305 -3.82 13.89 23.23
N ASN A 306 -3.12 14.96 23.63
CA ASN A 306 -3.21 16.26 22.95
C ASN A 306 -2.09 16.49 21.91
N TYR A 307 -1.03 15.72 21.93
CA TYR A 307 0.10 15.88 21.01
C TYR A 307 0.95 14.62 20.94
N GLY A 308 1.66 14.48 19.87
CA GLY A 308 2.66 13.44 19.73
C GLY A 308 3.70 13.79 18.68
N ILE A 309 4.80 13.06 18.76
CA ILE A 309 5.87 13.11 17.77
C ILE A 309 6.42 11.70 17.58
N GLU A 310 6.66 11.34 16.33
CA GLU A 310 7.22 10.04 15.96
C GLU A 310 8.32 10.22 14.93
N GLY A 311 9.48 9.61 15.20
CA GLY A 311 10.53 9.38 14.22
C GLY A 311 10.49 7.94 13.74
N TYR A 312 10.61 7.74 12.43
CA TYR A 312 10.70 6.44 11.78
C TYR A 312 11.87 6.42 10.80
N TYR A 313 12.62 5.33 10.82
CA TYR A 313 13.68 5.05 9.86
C TYR A 313 13.54 3.63 9.35
N SER A 314 13.72 3.42 8.04
CA SER A 314 13.88 2.08 7.48
C SER A 314 15.02 2.03 6.47
N TYR A 315 15.68 0.90 6.45
CA TYR A 315 16.70 0.51 5.49
C TYR A 315 16.27 -0.80 4.85
N PHE A 316 16.19 -0.84 3.53
CA PHE A 316 15.89 -2.00 2.70
C PHE A 316 17.04 -2.20 1.72
N ASN A 317 17.59 -3.40 1.64
CA ASN A 317 18.62 -3.73 0.66
C ASN A 317 18.43 -5.15 0.14
N THR A 318 18.42 -5.28 -1.19
CA THR A 318 18.26 -6.57 -1.86
C THR A 318 19.22 -6.72 -3.03
N ASP A 319 19.81 -7.92 -3.17
CA ASP A 319 20.49 -8.42 -4.36
C ASP A 319 19.62 -9.50 -5.00
N ILE A 320 19.26 -9.35 -6.27
CA ILE A 320 18.38 -10.25 -7.01
C ILE A 320 19.10 -10.71 -8.28
N GLY A 321 19.25 -12.02 -8.44
CA GLY A 321 19.68 -12.64 -9.68
C GLY A 321 18.57 -12.56 -10.75
N ILE A 322 18.96 -12.30 -11.99
CA ILE A 322 18.06 -12.26 -13.13
C ILE A 322 18.26 -13.53 -13.95
N LEU A 323 17.16 -14.18 -14.33
CA LEU A 323 17.19 -15.43 -15.11
C LEU A 323 18.20 -15.36 -16.28
N ARG A 324 19.17 -16.28 -16.30
CA ARG A 324 20.26 -16.27 -17.27
C ARG A 324 19.76 -16.41 -18.71
N SER A 325 18.73 -17.20 -18.93
CA SER A 325 18.15 -17.47 -20.25
C SER A 325 17.43 -16.27 -20.89
N SER A 326 17.13 -15.20 -20.11
CA SER A 326 16.51 -13.99 -20.67
C SER A 326 17.45 -13.13 -21.53
N HIS A 327 18.75 -13.43 -21.53
CA HIS A 327 19.78 -12.75 -22.34
C HIS A 327 20.21 -13.62 -23.51
N ALA A 328 19.41 -13.60 -24.58
CA ALA A 328 19.72 -14.30 -25.84
C ALA A 328 20.81 -13.58 -26.64
N HIS A 329 21.65 -14.36 -27.31
CA HIS A 329 22.79 -13.79 -28.02
C HIS A 329 22.45 -13.25 -29.43
N GLY A 330 21.36 -13.74 -30.04
CA GLY A 330 20.96 -13.34 -31.39
C GLY A 330 19.44 -13.44 -31.59
N ALA A 331 18.93 -12.90 -32.73
CA ALA A 331 17.53 -12.97 -33.10
C ALA A 331 17.03 -14.42 -33.20
N ALA A 332 17.81 -15.31 -33.82
CA ALA A 332 17.52 -16.74 -33.90
C ALA A 332 17.46 -17.39 -32.50
N ASP A 333 18.30 -16.98 -31.54
CA ASP A 333 18.23 -17.46 -30.18
C ASP A 333 16.97 -16.93 -29.44
N GLN A 334 16.52 -15.72 -29.74
CA GLN A 334 15.24 -15.17 -29.21
C GLN A 334 14.05 -16.00 -29.69
N ILE A 335 13.96 -16.25 -31.02
CA ILE A 335 12.89 -17.07 -31.60
C ILE A 335 12.89 -18.46 -30.94
N ARG A 336 14.08 -19.12 -30.94
CA ARG A 336 14.22 -20.42 -30.31
C ARG A 336 13.85 -20.45 -28.82
N ALA A 337 14.14 -19.38 -28.07
CA ALA A 337 13.78 -19.27 -26.66
C ALA A 337 12.26 -19.16 -26.46
N ILE A 338 11.57 -18.42 -27.34
CA ILE A 338 10.11 -18.25 -27.33
C ILE A 338 9.42 -19.58 -27.67
N GLU A 339 9.94 -20.32 -28.66
CA GLU A 339 9.38 -21.60 -29.13
C GLU A 339 9.72 -22.80 -28.21
N SER A 340 10.67 -22.63 -27.29
CA SER A 340 11.12 -23.73 -26.42
C SER A 340 10.28 -23.85 -25.15
N ASP A 341 9.94 -25.10 -24.81
CA ASP A 341 9.27 -25.46 -23.55
C ASP A 341 10.21 -25.31 -22.34
N ILE A 342 11.53 -25.35 -22.55
CA ILE A 342 12.54 -25.25 -21.49
C ILE A 342 13.54 -24.13 -21.76
N PRO A 343 14.15 -23.53 -20.72
CA PRO A 343 15.15 -22.48 -20.88
C PRO A 343 16.35 -22.94 -21.71
N LEU A 344 16.89 -22.05 -22.59
CA LEU A 344 18.09 -22.33 -23.38
C LEU A 344 19.36 -22.53 -22.52
N THR A 345 19.35 -22.07 -21.29
CA THR A 345 20.46 -22.20 -20.32
C THR A 345 19.94 -22.74 -19.00
N ILE A 346 20.29 -23.99 -18.71
CA ILE A 346 20.03 -24.63 -17.42
C ILE A 346 21.38 -24.98 -16.79
N ARG A 347 21.60 -24.58 -15.53
CA ARG A 347 22.79 -24.89 -14.73
C ARG A 347 22.38 -25.61 -13.46
N GLU A 348 23.36 -26.18 -12.78
CA GLU A 348 23.15 -26.74 -11.45
C GLU A 348 22.82 -25.64 -10.44
N PHE A 349 22.07 -26.01 -9.40
CA PHE A 349 21.66 -25.13 -8.31
C PHE A 349 22.87 -24.46 -7.63
N THR A 350 22.76 -23.15 -7.37
CA THR A 350 23.76 -22.39 -6.60
C THR A 350 23.11 -21.32 -5.72
N TYR A 351 23.83 -20.86 -4.69
CA TYR A 351 23.50 -19.66 -3.91
C TYR A 351 24.20 -18.40 -4.45
N ASP A 352 25.08 -18.54 -5.41
CA ASP A 352 25.82 -17.43 -5.98
C ASP A 352 24.92 -16.63 -6.93
N ILE A 353 24.87 -15.32 -6.72
CA ILE A 353 24.16 -14.39 -7.60
C ILE A 353 25.16 -13.84 -8.62
N GLY A 354 25.13 -14.42 -9.82
CA GLY A 354 25.94 -13.99 -10.94
C GLY A 354 25.31 -12.86 -11.74
N TYR A 355 25.84 -12.62 -12.93
CA TYR A 355 25.26 -11.66 -13.89
C TYR A 355 24.31 -12.36 -14.88
N PRO A 356 23.21 -11.69 -15.31
CA PRO A 356 22.77 -10.35 -14.89
C PRO A 356 22.18 -10.34 -13.48
N LYS A 357 22.25 -9.20 -12.79
CA LYS A 357 21.67 -9.02 -11.44
C LYS A 357 21.30 -7.57 -11.17
N GLN A 358 20.48 -7.38 -10.16
CA GLN A 358 20.06 -6.08 -9.64
C GLN A 358 20.41 -5.96 -8.15
N ASN A 359 20.94 -4.81 -7.74
CA ASN A 359 21.05 -4.44 -6.34
C ASN A 359 20.26 -3.14 -6.10
N VAL A 360 19.42 -3.15 -5.07
CA VAL A 360 18.60 -1.99 -4.66
C VAL A 360 18.86 -1.69 -3.21
N THR A 361 19.09 -0.41 -2.91
CA THR A 361 19.09 0.12 -1.54
C THR A 361 18.07 1.22 -1.43
N HIS A 362 17.14 1.11 -0.50
CA HIS A 362 16.17 2.14 -0.16
C HIS A 362 16.28 2.53 1.31
N GLN A 363 16.41 3.82 1.59
CA GLN A 363 16.41 4.39 2.93
C GLN A 363 15.26 5.38 3.03
N LEU A 364 14.52 5.31 4.12
CA LEU A 364 13.41 6.20 4.39
C LEU A 364 13.54 6.73 5.82
N SER A 365 13.50 8.04 5.97
CA SER A 365 13.45 8.73 7.26
C SER A 365 12.19 9.58 7.31
N ARG A 366 11.43 9.51 8.40
CA ARG A 366 10.22 10.31 8.60
C ARG A 366 10.19 10.89 10.02
N ILE A 367 9.79 12.15 10.13
CA ILE A 367 9.38 12.76 11.39
C ILE A 367 7.96 13.24 11.20
N LYS A 368 7.05 12.80 12.08
CA LYS A 368 5.65 13.21 12.11
C LYS A 368 5.32 13.77 13.49
N ALA A 369 4.65 14.91 13.55
CA ALA A 369 4.13 15.50 14.77
C ALA A 369 2.65 15.81 14.60
N PHE A 370 1.87 15.66 15.67
CA PHE A 370 0.48 16.10 15.70
C PHE A 370 0.15 16.90 16.95
N LYS A 371 -0.85 17.76 16.84
CA LYS A 371 -1.42 18.56 17.93
C LYS A 371 -2.94 18.58 17.82
N ASN A 372 -3.64 18.14 18.85
CA ASN A 372 -5.09 18.31 18.98
C ASN A 372 -5.42 19.73 19.44
N LEU A 373 -6.31 20.39 18.72
CA LEU A 373 -6.76 21.77 18.92
C LEU A 373 -8.30 21.79 19.08
N GLY A 374 -8.80 21.19 20.15
CA GLY A 374 -10.24 20.93 20.34
C GLY A 374 -10.71 19.85 19.37
N ASP A 375 -11.66 20.19 18.51
CA ASP A 375 -12.23 19.27 17.51
C ASP A 375 -11.35 19.10 16.24
N TYR A 376 -10.18 19.73 16.23
CA TYR A 376 -9.26 19.72 15.11
C TYR A 376 -7.94 19.05 15.47
N THR A 377 -7.32 18.38 14.53
CA THR A 377 -5.97 17.83 14.65
C THR A 377 -5.10 18.39 13.53
N LEU A 378 -4.05 19.10 13.91
CA LEU A 378 -2.99 19.52 13.00
C LEU A 378 -1.90 18.47 12.99
N GLU A 379 -1.54 17.97 11.81
CA GLU A 379 -0.44 17.04 11.58
C GLU A 379 0.61 17.68 10.67
N ILE A 380 1.88 17.53 11.00
CA ILE A 380 3.01 17.96 10.18
C ILE A 380 3.94 16.77 10.03
N GLN A 381 4.28 16.45 8.78
CA GLN A 381 5.21 15.37 8.46
C GLN A 381 6.30 15.89 7.52
N TYR A 382 7.53 15.48 7.78
CA TYR A 382 8.64 15.58 6.85
C TYR A 382 9.21 14.20 6.64
N ASP A 383 9.47 13.85 5.37
CA ASP A 383 10.17 12.62 5.02
C ASP A 383 11.28 12.84 4.01
N TYR A 384 12.30 12.01 4.13
CA TYR A 384 13.42 11.90 3.21
C TYR A 384 13.54 10.46 2.74
N GLN A 385 13.66 10.25 1.44
CA GLN A 385 13.90 8.96 0.81
C GLN A 385 15.14 9.01 -0.07
N LEU A 386 16.01 8.01 0.08
CA LEU A 386 17.12 7.73 -0.81
C LEU A 386 16.90 6.37 -1.45
N ASN A 387 16.76 6.33 -2.76
CA ASN A 387 16.76 5.07 -3.51
C ASN A 387 18.01 5.01 -4.39
N ARG A 388 18.77 3.94 -4.31
CA ARG A 388 19.91 3.68 -5.16
C ARG A 388 19.77 2.30 -5.80
N ARG A 389 19.96 2.27 -7.12
CA ARG A 389 19.81 1.07 -7.93
C ARG A 389 20.99 0.84 -8.81
N PHE A 390 21.52 -0.37 -8.73
CA PHE A 390 22.52 -0.89 -9.64
C PHE A 390 21.92 -2.04 -10.45
N GLU A 391 22.10 -1.99 -11.76
CA GLU A 391 21.85 -3.14 -12.61
C GLU A 391 23.15 -3.56 -13.29
N TYR A 392 23.42 -4.84 -13.27
CA TYR A 392 24.60 -5.44 -13.84
C TYR A 392 24.20 -6.33 -15.01
N ASP A 393 24.88 -6.15 -16.12
CA ASP A 393 24.72 -6.95 -17.33
C ASP A 393 25.85 -7.97 -17.47
N ILE A 394 25.75 -8.85 -18.46
CA ILE A 394 26.80 -9.77 -18.86
C ILE A 394 27.84 -8.98 -19.67
N ARG A 395 28.88 -8.55 -19.02
CA ARG A 395 29.99 -7.78 -19.62
C ARG A 395 31.28 -8.61 -19.63
N VAL A 396 32.17 -8.28 -20.52
CA VAL A 396 33.50 -8.94 -20.68
C VAL A 396 34.65 -7.96 -20.44
N GLY A 397 35.83 -8.48 -20.12
CA GLY A 397 37.01 -7.67 -19.91
C GLY A 397 37.04 -6.88 -18.60
N ASN A 398 37.61 -5.69 -18.62
CA ASN A 398 37.81 -4.84 -17.44
C ASN A 398 36.52 -4.22 -16.89
N ASP A 399 35.44 -4.24 -17.65
CA ASP A 399 34.12 -3.70 -17.26
C ASP A 399 33.18 -4.76 -16.70
N ARG A 400 33.65 -5.99 -16.47
CA ARG A 400 32.84 -7.13 -16.04
C ARG A 400 32.03 -6.84 -14.75
N ASP A 401 32.66 -6.21 -13.78
CA ASP A 401 32.06 -5.94 -12.47
C ASP A 401 31.50 -4.51 -12.35
N LYS A 402 31.49 -3.76 -13.46
CA LYS A 402 30.95 -2.41 -13.50
C LYS A 402 29.45 -2.44 -13.75
N PRO A 403 28.63 -1.72 -12.99
CA PRO A 403 27.20 -1.68 -13.27
C PRO A 403 26.92 -1.11 -14.66
N ALA A 404 25.90 -1.62 -15.29
CA ALA A 404 25.38 -1.10 -16.56
C ALA A 404 24.40 0.07 -16.32
N LEU A 405 23.76 0.11 -15.14
CA LEU A 405 22.90 1.18 -14.68
C LEU A 405 23.25 1.49 -13.22
N ASP A 406 23.43 2.78 -12.90
CA ASP A 406 23.63 3.29 -11.54
C ASP A 406 22.78 4.57 -11.41
N LEU A 407 21.64 4.44 -10.77
CA LEU A 407 20.67 5.51 -10.53
C LEU A 407 20.59 5.82 -9.04
N LYS A 408 20.53 7.10 -8.72
CA LYS A 408 20.32 7.62 -7.39
C LYS A 408 19.15 8.62 -7.40
N LEU A 409 18.13 8.36 -6.60
CA LEU A 409 16.95 9.20 -6.43
C LEU A 409 16.88 9.67 -4.98
N ASP A 410 16.99 10.98 -4.79
CA ASP A 410 16.80 11.66 -3.52
C ASP A 410 15.44 12.36 -3.53
N THR A 411 14.64 12.17 -2.49
CA THR A 411 13.31 12.79 -2.39
C THR A 411 13.08 13.38 -1.01
N HIS A 412 12.64 14.62 -0.95
CA HIS A 412 12.22 15.34 0.25
C HIS A 412 10.74 15.68 0.14
N THR A 413 9.94 15.33 1.14
CA THR A 413 8.50 15.67 1.16
C THR A 413 8.14 16.34 2.48
N ILE A 414 7.31 17.37 2.41
CA ILE A 414 6.64 18.00 3.54
C ILE A 414 5.13 17.88 3.34
N LEU A 415 4.41 17.45 4.40
CA LEU A 415 2.97 17.35 4.44
C LEU A 415 2.46 18.15 5.65
N ILE A 416 1.40 18.93 5.45
CA ILE A 416 0.70 19.65 6.51
C ILE A 416 -0.78 19.33 6.35
N ASP A 417 -1.36 18.64 7.31
CA ASP A 417 -2.73 18.17 7.29
C ASP A 417 -3.52 18.73 8.46
N LEU A 418 -4.72 19.20 8.18
CA LEU A 418 -5.71 19.62 9.17
C LEU A 418 -6.93 18.71 9.04
N ASN A 419 -7.18 17.94 10.06
CA ASN A 419 -8.35 17.06 10.17
C ASN A 419 -9.28 17.61 11.26
N GLY A 420 -10.58 17.46 11.09
CA GLY A 420 -11.52 17.89 12.11
C GLY A 420 -12.95 17.53 11.79
N SER A 421 -13.84 17.86 12.76
CA SER A 421 -15.29 17.73 12.58
C SER A 421 -15.97 19.04 12.95
N PHE A 422 -17.00 19.38 12.20
CA PHE A 422 -17.90 20.49 12.49
C PHE A 422 -19.34 19.97 12.37
N GLU A 423 -20.06 19.86 13.48
CA GLU A 423 -21.34 19.16 13.56
C GLU A 423 -21.21 17.72 13.00
N ASP A 424 -21.99 17.38 11.94
CA ASP A 424 -21.97 16.07 11.28
C ASP A 424 -21.05 16.01 10.06
N LEU A 425 -20.24 17.05 9.82
CA LEU A 425 -19.31 17.15 8.70
C LEU A 425 -17.88 16.90 9.17
N ASN A 426 -17.26 15.81 8.76
CA ASN A 426 -15.83 15.59 8.93
C ASN A 426 -15.07 16.13 7.70
N PHE A 427 -13.89 16.67 7.93
CA PHE A 427 -13.05 17.12 6.85
C PHE A 427 -11.57 16.73 7.06
N LYS A 428 -10.87 16.54 5.95
CA LYS A 428 -9.42 16.43 5.88
C LYS A 428 -8.93 17.36 4.79
N SER A 429 -8.08 18.31 5.14
CA SER A 429 -7.48 19.25 4.19
C SER A 429 -5.97 19.28 4.38
N GLY A 430 -5.22 19.34 3.31
CA GLY A 430 -3.77 19.32 3.43
C GLY A 430 -3.03 19.89 2.24
N ILE A 431 -1.77 20.20 2.50
CA ILE A 431 -0.80 20.75 1.54
C ILE A 431 0.40 19.80 1.49
N MET A 432 0.89 19.54 0.31
CA MET A 432 2.09 18.75 0.05
C MET A 432 3.07 19.55 -0.79
N GLY A 433 4.33 19.56 -0.36
CA GLY A 433 5.47 19.99 -1.16
C GLY A 433 6.48 18.86 -1.29
N ARG A 434 6.98 18.59 -2.49
CA ARG A 434 8.01 17.59 -2.75
C ARG A 434 9.09 18.13 -3.67
N PHE A 435 10.33 17.85 -3.31
CA PHE A 435 11.50 18.01 -4.15
C PHE A 435 12.16 16.67 -4.38
N GLN A 436 12.50 16.38 -5.64
CA GLN A 436 13.12 15.13 -6.04
C GLN A 436 14.25 15.41 -7.03
N THR A 437 15.40 14.77 -6.83
CA THR A 437 16.52 14.82 -7.78
C THR A 437 16.95 13.42 -8.16
N ASN A 438 17.12 13.19 -9.46
CA ASN A 438 17.65 11.94 -10.01
C ASN A 438 19.03 12.17 -10.61
N PHE A 439 19.96 11.32 -10.23
CA PHE A 439 21.31 11.30 -10.81
C PHE A 439 21.59 9.95 -11.46
N ALA A 440 21.88 9.97 -12.75
CA ALA A 440 22.29 8.80 -13.52
C ALA A 440 23.82 8.83 -13.75
N ASN A 441 24.56 7.95 -13.08
CA ASN A 441 26.02 7.96 -13.07
C ASN A 441 26.62 7.70 -14.46
N PRO A 442 27.36 8.66 -15.05
CA PRO A 442 27.97 8.48 -16.36
C PRO A 442 29.15 7.49 -16.39
N GLU A 443 29.75 7.19 -15.22
CA GLU A 443 30.91 6.29 -15.12
C GLU A 443 30.58 4.83 -15.49
N THR A 444 29.28 4.49 -15.60
CA THR A 444 28.85 3.19 -16.15
C THR A 444 29.36 2.96 -17.58
N GLY A 445 29.64 4.04 -18.33
CA GLY A 445 30.04 4.02 -19.72
C GLY A 445 28.93 3.54 -20.67
N ILE A 446 27.69 3.51 -20.20
CA ILE A 446 26.48 3.13 -20.95
C ILE A 446 25.58 4.34 -21.09
N ARG A 447 24.81 4.38 -22.18
CA ARG A 447 23.80 5.40 -22.40
C ARG A 447 22.77 5.35 -21.27
N ARG A 448 22.47 6.52 -20.69
CA ARG A 448 21.54 6.65 -19.58
C ARG A 448 20.12 6.32 -20.03
N LEU A 449 19.49 5.31 -19.41
CA LEU A 449 18.09 4.97 -19.64
C LEU A 449 17.18 6.12 -19.19
N ILE A 450 17.38 6.57 -17.96
CA ILE A 450 16.69 7.73 -17.35
C ILE A 450 17.72 8.86 -17.18
N PRO A 451 17.40 10.11 -17.59
CA PRO A 451 18.33 11.25 -17.48
C PRO A 451 18.43 11.80 -16.05
N ASP A 452 19.36 12.73 -15.87
CA ASP A 452 19.39 13.59 -14.69
C ASP A 452 18.23 14.57 -14.75
N TYR A 453 17.54 14.77 -13.61
CA TYR A 453 16.46 15.74 -13.49
C TYR A 453 16.28 16.24 -12.05
N ASP A 454 15.75 17.44 -11.94
CA ASP A 454 15.16 18.01 -10.74
C ASP A 454 13.65 18.17 -10.92
N LYS A 455 12.87 17.70 -9.94
CA LYS A 455 11.41 17.72 -9.98
C LYS A 455 10.83 18.36 -8.73
N TYR A 456 9.85 19.23 -8.91
CA TYR A 456 9.14 19.94 -7.86
C TYR A 456 7.64 19.64 -7.98
N ASP A 457 7.05 19.07 -6.95
CA ASP A 457 5.61 18.82 -6.89
C ASP A 457 4.97 19.65 -5.77
N PHE A 458 3.81 20.21 -6.04
CA PHE A 458 2.95 20.86 -5.07
C PHE A 458 1.55 20.29 -5.16
N GLY A 459 0.96 19.93 -4.02
CA GLY A 459 -0.40 19.35 -3.92
C GLY A 459 -1.25 20.09 -2.89
N LEU A 460 -2.51 20.33 -3.21
CA LEU A 460 -3.52 20.84 -2.29
C LEU A 460 -4.77 19.96 -2.38
N TYR A 461 -5.31 19.54 -1.24
CA TYR A 461 -6.51 18.70 -1.23
C TYR A 461 -7.48 19.05 -0.10
N THR A 462 -8.74 18.68 -0.31
CA THR A 462 -9.78 18.66 0.71
C THR A 462 -10.70 17.46 0.47
N VAL A 463 -10.98 16.69 1.50
CA VAL A 463 -11.96 15.60 1.53
C VAL A 463 -12.97 15.92 2.61
N LEU A 464 -14.23 15.83 2.28
CA LEU A 464 -15.39 16.08 3.14
C LEU A 464 -16.19 14.79 3.25
N ASP A 465 -16.53 14.42 4.46
CA ASP A 465 -17.39 13.29 4.78
C ASP A 465 -18.56 13.76 5.63
N LYS A 466 -19.80 13.43 5.24
CA LYS A 466 -21.01 13.82 5.93
C LYS A 466 -21.98 12.66 6.10
N LYS A 467 -22.30 12.36 7.35
CA LYS A 467 -23.38 11.45 7.69
C LYS A 467 -24.72 12.20 7.61
N ILE A 468 -25.52 11.95 6.58
CA ILE A 468 -26.82 12.58 6.36
C ILE A 468 -27.88 12.03 7.32
N ASN A 469 -27.81 10.70 7.56
CA ASN A 469 -28.61 9.97 8.55
C ASN A 469 -27.95 8.62 8.84
N ASP A 470 -28.55 7.78 9.69
CA ASP A 470 -27.96 6.49 10.09
C ASP A 470 -27.78 5.50 8.94
N LYS A 471 -28.42 5.74 7.79
CA LYS A 471 -28.34 4.87 6.60
C LYS A 471 -27.54 5.44 5.45
N PHE A 472 -27.34 6.76 5.41
CA PHE A 472 -26.80 7.42 4.24
C PHE A 472 -25.66 8.38 4.59
N GLU A 473 -24.51 8.14 3.98
CA GLU A 473 -23.28 8.90 4.16
C GLU A 473 -22.70 9.29 2.79
N ILE A 474 -22.17 10.49 2.68
CA ILE A 474 -21.60 11.05 1.45
C ILE A 474 -20.16 11.45 1.73
N GLU A 475 -19.24 11.04 0.86
CA GLU A 475 -17.85 11.50 0.83
C GLU A 475 -17.59 12.21 -0.49
N THR A 476 -16.98 13.39 -0.44
CA THR A 476 -16.53 14.11 -1.63
C THR A 476 -15.15 14.69 -1.40
N GLY A 477 -14.38 14.81 -2.46
CA GLY A 477 -13.04 15.36 -2.34
C GLY A 477 -12.57 15.99 -3.63
N VAL A 478 -11.65 16.93 -3.50
CA VAL A 478 -10.95 17.57 -4.62
C VAL A 478 -9.48 17.71 -4.29
N ARG A 479 -8.63 17.53 -5.29
CA ARG A 479 -7.19 17.68 -5.20
C ARG A 479 -6.65 18.32 -6.47
N PHE A 480 -5.74 19.27 -6.28
CA PHE A 480 -4.94 19.87 -7.36
C PHE A 480 -3.47 19.55 -7.13
N ASP A 481 -2.80 19.06 -8.16
CA ASP A 481 -1.37 18.78 -8.16
C ASP A 481 -0.70 19.57 -9.30
N TYR A 482 0.38 20.29 -8.97
CA TYR A 482 1.30 20.93 -9.90
C TYR A 482 2.62 20.19 -9.86
N SER A 483 3.17 19.87 -11.02
CA SER A 483 4.49 19.25 -11.17
C SER A 483 5.31 20.02 -12.20
N TYR A 484 6.54 20.36 -11.82
CA TYR A 484 7.55 20.95 -12.69
C TYR A 484 8.78 20.06 -12.70
N MET A 485 9.36 19.83 -13.88
CA MET A 485 10.53 18.97 -14.06
C MET A 485 11.53 19.66 -14.99
N ASP A 486 12.76 19.82 -14.54
CA ASP A 486 13.92 20.33 -15.27
C ASP A 486 14.87 19.16 -15.57
N VAL A 487 15.17 18.90 -16.85
CA VAL A 487 15.81 17.66 -17.31
C VAL A 487 17.00 17.96 -18.23
N PHE A 488 18.09 17.24 -18.05
CA PHE A 488 19.25 17.26 -18.97
C PHE A 488 19.44 15.90 -19.64
N LYS A 489 19.23 15.82 -20.96
CA LYS A 489 19.31 14.56 -21.69
C LYS A 489 20.08 14.69 -23.00
N PHE A 490 20.90 13.66 -23.27
CA PHE A 490 21.53 13.48 -24.58
C PHE A 490 20.70 12.54 -25.46
N TYR A 491 20.38 12.98 -26.68
CA TYR A 491 19.83 12.13 -27.75
C TYR A 491 20.85 11.95 -28.88
N LYS A 492 20.85 10.79 -29.55
CA LYS A 492 21.56 10.66 -30.84
C LYS A 492 20.86 11.55 -31.85
N ASN A 493 21.66 12.19 -32.75
CA ASN A 493 21.08 13.03 -33.81
C ASN A 493 20.05 12.24 -34.64
N SER A 494 20.39 10.99 -35.04
CA SER A 494 19.46 10.15 -35.78
C SER A 494 18.13 9.86 -35.09
N ILE A 495 18.12 9.68 -33.74
CA ILE A 495 16.88 9.47 -32.95
C ILE A 495 16.12 10.78 -32.82
N TRP A 496 16.80 11.90 -32.65
CA TRP A 496 16.20 13.22 -32.55
C TRP A 496 15.45 13.61 -33.85
N GLU A 497 16.09 13.38 -35.01
CA GLU A 497 15.52 13.57 -36.32
C GLU A 497 14.42 12.56 -36.68
N GLU A 498 14.65 11.25 -36.46
CA GLU A 498 13.67 10.18 -36.71
C GLU A 498 12.33 10.42 -36.00
N ARG A 499 12.39 10.98 -34.79
CA ARG A 499 11.20 11.32 -34.00
C ARG A 499 10.58 12.66 -34.36
N GLY A 500 11.21 13.42 -35.27
CA GLY A 500 10.78 14.76 -35.66
C GLY A 500 10.93 15.77 -34.52
N TYR A 501 11.77 15.50 -33.53
CA TYR A 501 12.00 16.42 -32.41
C TYR A 501 12.82 17.65 -32.85
N ASP A 502 13.64 17.51 -33.87
CA ASP A 502 14.33 18.61 -34.53
C ASP A 502 13.37 19.68 -35.10
N ILE A 503 12.16 19.27 -35.49
CA ILE A 503 11.10 20.15 -35.99
C ILE A 503 10.16 20.59 -34.86
N LEU A 504 9.79 19.68 -33.97
CA LEU A 504 8.80 19.94 -32.91
C LEU A 504 9.39 20.71 -31.72
N PHE A 505 10.65 20.49 -31.40
CA PHE A 505 11.31 20.98 -30.20
C PHE A 505 12.70 21.59 -30.45
N PRO A 506 12.92 22.39 -31.51
CA PRO A 506 14.25 22.95 -31.80
C PRO A 506 14.80 23.80 -30.67
N ASP A 507 13.95 24.49 -29.93
CA ASP A 507 14.34 25.38 -28.82
C ASP A 507 14.82 24.65 -27.58
N LEU A 508 14.63 23.32 -27.48
CA LEU A 508 15.14 22.52 -26.36
C LEU A 508 16.62 22.19 -26.48
N VAL A 509 17.21 22.35 -27.66
CA VAL A 509 18.63 22.03 -27.90
C VAL A 509 19.51 23.12 -27.32
N ILE A 510 20.34 22.77 -26.35
CA ILE A 510 21.31 23.69 -25.71
C ILE A 510 22.72 23.52 -26.24
N GLU A 511 23.08 22.34 -26.75
CA GLU A 511 24.37 22.06 -27.35
C GLU A 511 24.30 20.94 -28.38
N GLU A 512 24.92 21.15 -29.54
CA GLU A 512 25.05 20.14 -30.61
C GLU A 512 26.45 19.54 -30.64
N PHE A 513 26.53 18.22 -30.76
CA PHE A 513 27.75 17.46 -30.91
C PHE A 513 27.69 16.69 -32.25
N SER A 514 28.82 16.13 -32.67
CA SER A 514 28.93 15.45 -33.99
C SER A 514 27.92 14.30 -34.19
N ASN A 515 27.50 13.61 -33.10
CA ASN A 515 26.62 12.44 -33.16
C ASN A 515 25.47 12.46 -32.14
N GLN A 516 25.32 13.53 -31.37
CA GLN A 516 24.28 13.69 -30.35
C GLN A 516 23.97 15.16 -30.08
N VAL A 517 22.80 15.43 -29.58
CA VAL A 517 22.36 16.73 -29.06
C VAL A 517 22.13 16.65 -27.56
N LEU A 518 22.49 17.68 -26.84
CA LEU A 518 22.10 17.90 -25.44
C LEU A 518 20.87 18.79 -25.43
N VAL A 519 19.81 18.31 -24.77
CA VAL A 519 18.54 19.05 -24.63
C VAL A 519 18.20 19.28 -23.17
N ASN A 520 17.47 20.39 -22.91
CA ASN A 520 16.98 20.74 -21.59
C ASN A 520 15.45 20.99 -21.63
N PRO A 521 14.62 19.94 -21.64
CA PRO A 521 13.19 20.13 -21.51
C PRO A 521 12.80 20.51 -20.08
N GLU A 522 12.06 21.63 -19.99
CA GLU A 522 11.34 22.08 -18.79
C GLU A 522 9.84 21.71 -18.97
N LEU A 523 9.34 20.82 -18.14
CA LEU A 523 8.00 20.26 -18.29
C LEU A 523 7.09 20.66 -17.13
N GLU A 524 5.91 21.18 -17.45
CA GLU A 524 4.88 21.52 -16.46
C GLU A 524 3.63 20.66 -16.65
N PHE A 525 3.11 20.12 -15.53
CA PHE A 525 1.84 19.38 -15.51
C PHE A 525 0.93 19.94 -14.42
N LYS A 526 -0.35 20.12 -14.77
CA LYS A 526 -1.41 20.61 -13.87
C LYS A 526 -2.53 19.58 -13.87
N ASN A 527 -2.70 18.92 -12.73
CA ASN A 527 -3.60 17.79 -12.58
C ASN A 527 -4.71 18.12 -11.59
N LEU A 528 -5.95 17.87 -11.99
CA LEU A 528 -7.13 17.98 -11.13
C LEU A 528 -7.72 16.59 -10.91
N SER A 529 -7.93 16.23 -9.66
CA SER A 529 -8.57 14.97 -9.26
C SER A 529 -9.73 15.25 -8.33
N ALA A 530 -10.80 14.48 -8.43
CA ALA A 530 -11.99 14.62 -7.59
C ALA A 530 -12.63 13.27 -7.30
N THR A 531 -13.36 13.16 -6.22
CA THR A 531 -14.15 11.97 -5.87
C THR A 531 -15.52 12.36 -5.34
N LEU A 532 -16.50 11.54 -5.66
CA LEU A 532 -17.84 11.60 -5.08
C LEU A 532 -18.29 10.17 -4.78
N GLY A 533 -18.59 9.90 -3.53
CA GLY A 533 -19.00 8.59 -3.08
C GLY A 533 -20.22 8.62 -2.18
N PHE A 534 -20.93 7.52 -2.17
CA PHE A 534 -22.12 7.29 -1.37
C PHE A 534 -22.03 5.93 -0.69
N ASN A 535 -22.36 5.90 0.59
CA ASN A 535 -22.53 4.69 1.38
C ASN A 535 -24.00 4.64 1.83
N TYR A 536 -24.72 3.60 1.41
CA TYR A 536 -26.12 3.40 1.76
C TYR A 536 -26.32 2.06 2.48
N LYS A 537 -26.64 2.12 3.77
CA LYS A 537 -27.02 0.96 4.59
C LYS A 537 -28.48 0.62 4.31
N ILE A 538 -28.72 -0.40 3.49
CA ILE A 538 -30.07 -0.91 3.20
C ILE A 538 -30.70 -1.41 4.50
N ASP A 539 -29.92 -2.24 5.24
CA ASP A 539 -30.22 -2.73 6.58
C ASP A 539 -28.90 -3.05 7.33
N ASP A 540 -28.96 -3.68 8.51
CA ASP A 540 -27.80 -3.97 9.35
C ASP A 540 -26.77 -4.92 8.69
N ASN A 541 -27.19 -5.72 7.71
CA ASN A 541 -26.36 -6.72 7.03
C ASN A 541 -25.99 -6.30 5.60
N ASN A 542 -26.70 -5.36 5.00
CA ASN A 542 -26.61 -5.05 3.57
C ASN A 542 -26.22 -3.59 3.35
N THR A 543 -25.11 -3.37 2.68
CA THR A 543 -24.58 -2.04 2.36
C THR A 543 -24.30 -1.93 0.87
N LEU A 544 -24.63 -0.79 0.29
CA LEU A 544 -24.33 -0.40 -1.08
C LEU A 544 -23.37 0.78 -1.06
N PHE A 545 -22.22 0.65 -1.75
CA PHE A 545 -21.29 1.72 -1.99
C PHE A 545 -21.31 2.10 -3.47
N ILE A 546 -21.34 3.38 -3.76
CA ILE A 546 -21.21 3.92 -5.12
C ILE A 546 -20.09 4.95 -5.07
N ASN A 547 -19.10 4.83 -5.92
CA ASN A 547 -18.01 5.79 -6.00
C ASN A 547 -17.71 6.15 -7.45
N HIS A 548 -17.57 7.45 -7.70
CA HIS A 548 -17.05 8.00 -8.95
C HIS A 548 -15.81 8.82 -8.65
N ALA A 549 -14.71 8.53 -9.34
CA ALA A 549 -13.42 9.18 -9.17
C ALA A 549 -12.88 9.69 -10.51
N LEU A 550 -12.61 10.97 -10.57
CA LEU A 550 -11.76 11.60 -11.58
C LEU A 550 -10.32 11.61 -11.05
N SER A 551 -9.39 10.97 -11.73
CA SER A 551 -7.98 10.92 -11.38
C SER A 551 -7.14 11.45 -12.54
N SER A 552 -6.08 12.21 -12.22
CA SER A 552 -5.17 12.74 -13.23
C SER A 552 -3.72 12.50 -12.81
N ARG A 553 -2.90 12.03 -13.77
CA ARG A 553 -1.51 11.65 -13.55
C ARG A 553 -0.60 12.23 -14.61
N ALA A 554 0.45 12.93 -14.19
CA ALA A 554 1.54 13.31 -15.08
C ALA A 554 2.32 12.07 -15.55
N PRO A 555 2.86 12.05 -16.78
CA PRO A 555 3.82 11.04 -17.21
C PRO A 555 5.02 10.99 -16.27
N ASN A 556 5.57 9.80 -16.04
CA ASN A 556 6.79 9.67 -15.25
C ASN A 556 8.05 9.81 -16.14
N PRO A 557 9.25 10.00 -15.52
CA PRO A 557 10.49 10.14 -16.29
C PRO A 557 10.81 8.97 -17.21
N ALA A 558 10.45 7.74 -16.87
CA ALA A 558 10.68 6.59 -17.75
C ALA A 558 9.79 6.65 -19.01
N GLU A 559 8.53 7.03 -18.86
CA GLU A 559 7.60 7.18 -19.98
C GLU A 559 8.01 8.29 -20.95
N LEU A 560 8.59 9.39 -20.43
CA LEU A 560 9.03 10.52 -21.22
C LEU A 560 10.42 10.31 -21.86
N PHE A 561 11.35 9.71 -21.11
CA PHE A 561 12.77 9.83 -21.42
C PHE A 561 13.49 8.51 -21.64
N SER A 562 12.87 7.34 -21.45
CA SER A 562 13.56 6.06 -21.69
C SER A 562 14.14 6.02 -23.11
N ASP A 563 15.42 5.69 -23.22
CA ASP A 563 16.12 5.56 -24.51
C ASP A 563 17.35 4.65 -24.33
N GLY A 564 17.12 3.37 -24.18
CA GLY A 564 18.22 2.43 -24.00
C GLY A 564 17.80 1.07 -23.46
N LEU A 565 18.80 0.24 -23.23
CA LEU A 565 18.64 -1.10 -22.71
C LEU A 565 18.34 -1.07 -21.21
N HIS A 566 17.21 -1.64 -20.84
CA HIS A 566 16.83 -1.94 -19.46
C HIS A 566 17.38 -3.34 -19.13
N HIS A 567 18.51 -3.38 -18.45
CA HIS A 567 19.30 -4.59 -18.29
C HIS A 567 18.61 -5.66 -17.47
N SER A 568 17.79 -5.26 -16.50
CA SER A 568 17.08 -6.19 -15.64
C SER A 568 16.00 -7.00 -16.38
N ILE A 569 15.52 -6.57 -17.53
CA ILE A 569 14.51 -7.26 -18.36
C ILE A 569 14.95 -7.59 -19.78
N ALA A 570 16.22 -7.30 -20.08
CA ALA A 570 16.81 -7.58 -21.40
C ALA A 570 15.97 -7.01 -22.57
N ARG A 571 15.49 -5.75 -22.44
CA ARG A 571 14.76 -5.06 -23.52
C ARG A 571 15.18 -3.60 -23.63
N ILE A 572 15.05 -3.03 -24.82
CA ILE A 572 15.23 -1.60 -25.07
C ILE A 572 13.90 -0.91 -24.83
N GLU A 573 13.90 0.14 -24.03
CA GLU A 573 12.71 0.97 -23.79
C GLU A 573 12.88 2.33 -24.45
N VAL A 574 11.80 2.85 -25.04
CA VAL A 574 11.77 4.10 -25.77
C VAL A 574 10.57 4.94 -25.34
N GLY A 575 10.83 6.06 -24.65
CA GLY A 575 9.83 7.05 -24.19
C GLY A 575 9.53 8.12 -25.23
N ASP A 576 8.58 9.02 -24.93
CA ASP A 576 8.20 10.10 -25.83
C ASP A 576 7.93 11.42 -25.10
N LEU A 577 8.58 12.51 -25.54
CA LEU A 577 8.47 13.85 -24.97
C LEU A 577 7.08 14.49 -25.19
N ARG A 578 6.27 13.98 -26.13
CA ARG A 578 4.96 14.52 -26.50
C ARG A 578 3.83 14.16 -25.52
N PHE A 579 4.09 13.29 -24.57
CA PHE A 579 3.05 12.77 -23.67
C PHE A 579 2.43 13.84 -22.78
N LYS A 580 1.11 13.73 -22.64
CA LYS A 580 0.27 14.53 -21.78
C LYS A 580 -0.13 13.76 -20.51
N SER A 581 -0.70 14.47 -19.55
CA SER A 581 -1.28 13.84 -18.38
C SER A 581 -2.42 12.88 -18.75
N GLU A 582 -2.39 11.68 -18.18
CA GLU A 582 -3.52 10.75 -18.24
C GLU A 582 -4.69 11.26 -17.39
N VAL A 583 -5.92 11.05 -17.87
CA VAL A 583 -7.15 11.41 -17.15
C VAL A 583 -8.11 10.22 -17.11
N GLY A 584 -8.26 9.62 -15.92
CA GLY A 584 -9.14 8.48 -15.69
C GLY A 584 -10.46 8.88 -15.03
N ASN A 585 -11.56 8.29 -15.50
CA ASN A 585 -12.91 8.41 -14.95
C ASN A 585 -13.39 7.01 -14.55
N LYS A 586 -13.25 6.68 -13.26
CA LYS A 586 -13.64 5.38 -12.71
C LYS A 586 -14.97 5.49 -11.97
N THR A 587 -15.91 4.63 -12.35
CA THR A 587 -17.15 4.42 -11.59
C THR A 587 -17.15 2.99 -11.06
N SER A 588 -17.40 2.82 -9.77
CA SER A 588 -17.53 1.51 -9.13
C SER A 588 -18.80 1.45 -8.27
N LEU A 589 -19.41 0.28 -8.27
CA LEU A 589 -20.52 -0.09 -7.43
C LEU A 589 -20.11 -1.29 -6.58
N THR A 590 -20.30 -1.24 -5.26
CA THR A 590 -20.06 -2.40 -4.40
C THR A 590 -21.33 -2.70 -3.61
N TYR A 591 -21.85 -3.90 -3.77
CA TYR A 591 -22.83 -4.45 -2.85
C TYR A 591 -22.12 -5.39 -1.88
N SER A 592 -22.33 -5.19 -0.59
CA SER A 592 -21.76 -6.00 0.49
C SER A 592 -22.87 -6.53 1.40
N HIS A 593 -22.86 -7.84 1.62
CA HIS A 593 -23.67 -8.53 2.61
C HIS A 593 -22.76 -9.11 3.70
N VAL A 594 -23.01 -8.77 4.96
CA VAL A 594 -22.28 -9.28 6.12
C VAL A 594 -23.27 -9.95 7.06
N GLY A 595 -23.29 -11.28 7.03
CA GLY A 595 -24.15 -12.10 7.89
C GLY A 595 -23.33 -12.99 8.83
N LYS A 596 -24.00 -13.73 9.70
CA LYS A 596 -23.34 -14.63 10.66
C LYS A 596 -22.71 -15.86 10.00
N THR A 597 -23.33 -16.37 8.94
CA THR A 597 -22.91 -17.61 8.24
C THR A 597 -22.44 -17.37 6.81
N PHE A 598 -22.88 -16.28 6.21
CA PHE A 598 -22.59 -15.95 4.83
C PHE A 598 -22.20 -14.48 4.70
N ASN A 599 -21.04 -14.22 4.08
CA ASN A 599 -20.60 -12.89 3.68
C ASN A 599 -20.40 -12.89 2.17
N PHE A 600 -20.77 -11.81 1.52
CA PHE A 600 -20.67 -11.70 0.06
C PHE A 600 -20.41 -10.25 -0.32
N SER A 601 -19.50 -10.04 -1.27
CA SER A 601 -19.36 -8.74 -1.92
C SER A 601 -19.17 -8.91 -3.43
N ILE A 602 -19.78 -8.00 -4.19
CA ILE A 602 -19.59 -7.88 -5.64
C ILE A 602 -19.25 -6.44 -5.97
N ASN A 603 -18.20 -6.23 -6.76
CA ASN A 603 -17.71 -4.92 -7.14
C ASN A 603 -17.50 -4.82 -8.66
N PRO A 604 -18.53 -4.54 -9.47
CA PRO A 604 -18.36 -4.13 -10.86
C PRO A 604 -17.78 -2.70 -10.94
N PHE A 605 -16.96 -2.47 -11.97
CA PHE A 605 -16.40 -1.16 -12.25
C PHE A 605 -16.22 -0.92 -13.76
N VAL A 606 -16.19 0.35 -14.12
CA VAL A 606 -15.75 0.86 -15.42
C VAL A 606 -14.78 2.01 -15.21
N ASN A 607 -13.68 2.03 -15.96
CA ASN A 607 -12.69 3.09 -15.93
C ASN A 607 -12.34 3.49 -17.37
N ASN A 608 -12.69 4.73 -17.76
CA ASN A 608 -12.34 5.29 -19.06
C ASN A 608 -11.15 6.23 -18.86
N ILE A 609 -10.06 5.98 -19.57
CA ILE A 609 -8.80 6.72 -19.40
C ILE A 609 -8.43 7.35 -20.75
N ARG A 610 -8.37 8.68 -20.78
CA ARG A 610 -7.84 9.44 -21.92
C ARG A 610 -6.34 9.58 -21.78
N ASP A 611 -5.66 9.63 -22.92
CA ASP A 611 -4.21 9.77 -23.02
C ASP A 611 -3.47 8.68 -22.22
N PHE A 612 -4.00 7.44 -22.19
CA PHE A 612 -3.44 6.29 -21.49
C PHE A 612 -2.08 5.91 -22.07
N ILE A 613 -1.04 5.84 -21.24
CA ILE A 613 0.32 5.50 -21.68
C ILE A 613 0.50 3.98 -21.60
N VAL A 614 0.63 3.33 -22.72
CA VAL A 614 0.91 1.91 -22.87
C VAL A 614 2.32 1.72 -23.43
N ILE A 615 2.97 0.60 -23.11
CA ILE A 615 4.24 0.20 -23.69
C ILE A 615 4.09 -1.16 -24.35
N GLU A 616 4.52 -1.27 -25.62
CA GLU A 616 4.32 -2.44 -26.45
C GLU A 616 5.59 -2.80 -27.21
N PRO A 617 5.80 -4.10 -27.51
CA PRO A 617 6.92 -4.53 -28.33
C PRO A 617 6.69 -4.16 -29.79
N VAL A 618 7.73 -3.70 -30.47
CA VAL A 618 7.62 -3.21 -31.87
C VAL A 618 8.63 -3.87 -32.80
N GLU A 619 9.82 -4.24 -32.31
CA GLU A 619 10.89 -4.84 -33.12
C GLU A 619 11.92 -5.58 -32.25
N ILE A 620 12.88 -6.27 -32.90
CA ILE A 620 14.17 -6.65 -32.30
C ILE A 620 15.24 -5.75 -32.86
N ARG A 621 16.08 -5.18 -31.99
CA ARG A 621 17.23 -4.36 -32.37
C ARG A 621 18.55 -5.06 -32.06
N GLU A 622 19.39 -5.17 -33.07
CA GLU A 622 20.73 -5.68 -32.91
C GLU A 622 21.64 -4.66 -32.25
N THR A 623 22.39 -5.10 -31.26
CA THR A 623 23.40 -4.29 -30.56
C THR A 623 24.69 -5.06 -30.39
N ILE A 624 25.81 -4.36 -30.11
CA ILE A 624 27.11 -4.99 -29.80
C ILE A 624 27.07 -5.94 -28.58
N ARG A 625 25.95 -5.98 -27.83
CA ARG A 625 25.76 -6.81 -26.63
C ARG A 625 24.80 -7.97 -26.85
N GLY A 626 24.21 -8.08 -28.01
CA GLY A 626 23.17 -9.03 -28.39
C GLY A 626 21.94 -8.35 -28.97
N ASN A 627 20.92 -9.15 -29.23
CA ASN A 627 19.67 -8.70 -29.80
C ASN A 627 18.62 -8.60 -28.69
N PHE A 628 17.90 -7.48 -28.66
CA PHE A 628 16.93 -7.17 -27.66
C PHE A 628 15.63 -6.70 -28.28
N GLN A 629 14.48 -7.12 -27.69
CA GLN A 629 13.18 -6.56 -28.05
C GLN A 629 13.15 -5.07 -27.74
N VAL A 630 12.61 -4.27 -28.66
CA VAL A 630 12.33 -2.84 -28.46
C VAL A 630 10.89 -2.69 -28.07
N TRP A 631 10.67 -1.99 -26.96
CA TRP A 631 9.36 -1.65 -26.44
C TRP A 631 9.20 -0.14 -26.44
N GLU A 632 8.17 0.34 -27.12
CA GLU A 632 7.89 1.78 -27.21
C GLU A 632 6.68 2.17 -26.38
N TYR A 633 6.79 3.30 -25.72
CA TYR A 633 5.67 3.94 -25.06
C TYR A 633 4.84 4.71 -26.09
N ARG A 634 3.53 4.60 -26.03
CA ARG A 634 2.57 5.41 -26.81
C ARG A 634 1.38 5.83 -25.97
N GLN A 635 0.66 6.87 -26.38
CA GLN A 635 -0.59 7.29 -25.77
C GLN A 635 -1.79 6.86 -26.60
N THR A 636 -2.86 6.46 -25.92
CA THR A 636 -4.12 6.04 -26.50
C THR A 636 -5.28 6.33 -25.56
N ASP A 637 -6.52 6.23 -26.01
CA ASP A 637 -7.69 6.22 -25.16
C ASP A 637 -8.05 4.78 -24.79
N ALA A 638 -8.17 4.49 -23.49
CA ALA A 638 -8.39 3.14 -22.99
C ALA A 638 -9.69 3.04 -22.17
N GLN A 639 -10.30 1.85 -22.20
CA GLN A 639 -11.41 1.49 -21.32
C GLN A 639 -11.09 0.18 -20.61
N LEU A 640 -11.25 0.18 -19.27
CA LEU A 640 -11.17 -1.02 -18.45
C LEU A 640 -12.52 -1.32 -17.82
N LEU A 641 -12.95 -2.58 -17.93
CA LEU A 641 -14.19 -3.10 -17.38
C LEU A 641 -13.86 -4.30 -16.50
N GLY A 642 -14.49 -4.43 -15.35
CA GLY A 642 -14.24 -5.59 -14.52
C GLY A 642 -15.28 -5.83 -13.44
N VAL A 643 -15.17 -6.99 -12.83
CA VAL A 643 -15.95 -7.37 -11.66
C VAL A 643 -15.11 -8.24 -10.73
N ASP A 644 -15.12 -7.90 -9.44
CA ASP A 644 -14.55 -8.70 -8.37
C ASP A 644 -15.67 -9.25 -7.50
N ILE A 645 -15.58 -10.52 -7.15
CA ILE A 645 -16.52 -11.22 -6.28
C ILE A 645 -15.74 -11.88 -5.13
N ASP A 646 -16.20 -11.65 -3.90
CA ASP A 646 -15.74 -12.38 -2.72
C ASP A 646 -16.96 -12.96 -2.01
N ALA A 647 -16.89 -14.25 -1.66
CA ALA A 647 -17.89 -14.92 -0.86
C ALA A 647 -17.23 -15.77 0.23
N SER A 648 -17.80 -15.73 1.42
CA SER A 648 -17.36 -16.58 2.54
C SER A 648 -18.57 -17.22 3.19
N PHE A 649 -18.52 -18.54 3.37
CA PHE A 649 -19.57 -19.32 3.96
C PHE A 649 -19.04 -20.14 5.13
N SER A 650 -19.53 -19.86 6.34
CA SER A 650 -19.26 -20.63 7.55
C SER A 650 -20.20 -21.82 7.65
N ILE A 651 -19.76 -23.02 7.29
CA ILE A 651 -20.55 -24.27 7.43
C ILE A 651 -20.87 -24.50 8.92
N ASN A 652 -19.91 -24.21 9.79
CA ASN A 652 -20.03 -24.22 11.24
C ASN A 652 -18.87 -23.39 11.85
N GLU A 653 -18.77 -23.33 13.19
CA GLU A 653 -17.73 -22.56 13.91
C GLU A 653 -16.28 -22.96 13.57
N LYS A 654 -16.08 -24.08 12.87
CA LYS A 654 -14.75 -24.63 12.58
C LYS A 654 -14.42 -24.68 11.09
N ILE A 655 -15.41 -24.68 10.21
CA ILE A 655 -15.20 -24.88 8.77
C ILE A 655 -15.75 -23.68 8.02
N ASN A 656 -14.88 -23.00 7.26
CA ASN A 656 -15.21 -21.93 6.34
C ASN A 656 -14.85 -22.30 4.90
N LEU A 657 -15.68 -21.86 3.99
CA LEU A 657 -15.44 -21.86 2.53
C LEU A 657 -15.28 -20.42 2.08
N ASN A 658 -14.21 -20.11 1.37
CA ASN A 658 -13.96 -18.82 0.75
C ASN A 658 -13.90 -18.99 -0.76
N HIS A 659 -14.52 -18.06 -1.48
CA HIS A 659 -14.50 -18.00 -2.95
C HIS A 659 -14.14 -16.58 -3.39
N GLN A 660 -13.25 -16.48 -4.36
CA GLN A 660 -12.88 -15.23 -5.02
C GLN A 660 -12.91 -15.42 -6.52
N LEU A 661 -13.44 -14.44 -7.24
CA LEU A 661 -13.42 -14.38 -8.70
C LEU A 661 -13.01 -12.97 -9.10
N SER A 662 -12.08 -12.86 -10.06
CA SER A 662 -11.64 -11.60 -10.62
C SER A 662 -11.68 -11.67 -12.14
N ILE A 663 -12.36 -10.69 -12.73
CA ILE A 663 -12.48 -10.50 -14.17
C ILE A 663 -12.13 -9.06 -14.48
N VAL A 664 -11.19 -8.84 -15.37
CA VAL A 664 -10.88 -7.52 -15.92
C VAL A 664 -10.58 -7.63 -17.41
N LYS A 665 -11.11 -6.68 -18.19
CA LYS A 665 -10.84 -6.53 -19.61
C LYS A 665 -10.40 -5.11 -19.87
N GLY A 666 -9.43 -4.92 -20.75
CA GLY A 666 -8.92 -3.63 -21.17
C GLY A 666 -8.94 -3.51 -22.69
N TYR A 667 -9.42 -2.39 -23.17
CA TYR A 667 -9.50 -2.08 -24.61
C TYR A 667 -8.80 -0.78 -24.93
N ASP A 668 -8.07 -0.79 -26.02
CA ASP A 668 -7.58 0.40 -26.72
C ASP A 668 -8.68 0.89 -27.67
N ASN A 669 -9.31 2.01 -27.31
CA ASN A 669 -10.42 2.57 -28.10
C ASN A 669 -9.94 3.28 -29.38
N THR A 670 -8.64 3.59 -29.51
CA THR A 670 -8.06 4.22 -30.69
C THR A 670 -7.77 3.19 -31.78
N LEU A 671 -7.17 2.07 -31.40
CA LEU A 671 -6.84 0.96 -32.31
C LEU A 671 -7.97 -0.07 -32.39
N ASN A 672 -8.96 0.00 -31.49
CA ASN A 672 -10.09 -0.93 -31.39
C ASN A 672 -9.64 -2.39 -31.17
N GLU A 673 -8.68 -2.59 -30.26
CA GLU A 673 -8.11 -3.89 -29.90
C GLU A 673 -7.95 -4.04 -28.37
N PRO A 674 -7.73 -5.27 -27.84
CA PRO A 674 -7.43 -5.47 -26.42
C PRO A 674 -6.10 -4.80 -26.02
N LEU A 675 -6.00 -4.38 -24.75
CA LEU A 675 -4.74 -3.91 -24.17
C LEU A 675 -3.81 -5.09 -23.82
N ILE A 676 -2.52 -4.89 -23.99
CA ILE A 676 -1.48 -5.84 -23.58
C ILE A 676 -1.40 -5.99 -22.05
N ASN A 677 -0.98 -7.18 -21.57
CA ASN A 677 -0.76 -7.50 -20.15
C ASN A 677 -2.00 -7.32 -19.25
N MET A 678 -3.20 -7.51 -19.80
CA MET A 678 -4.42 -7.58 -18.98
C MET A 678 -4.46 -8.92 -18.20
N PRO A 679 -4.77 -8.89 -16.88
CA PRO A 679 -4.84 -10.12 -16.09
C PRO A 679 -5.86 -11.11 -16.64
N PRO A 680 -5.50 -12.39 -16.78
CA PRO A 680 -6.47 -13.44 -17.09
C PRO A 680 -7.54 -13.56 -16.01
N VAL A 681 -8.72 -14.04 -16.39
CA VAL A 681 -9.75 -14.40 -15.42
C VAL A 681 -9.18 -15.43 -14.46
N ASN A 682 -9.39 -15.22 -13.16
CA ASN A 682 -8.89 -16.13 -12.14
C ASN A 682 -9.91 -16.35 -11.01
N THR A 683 -9.86 -17.54 -10.42
CA THR A 683 -10.69 -17.88 -9.27
C THR A 683 -9.87 -18.60 -8.21
N LYS A 684 -10.10 -18.23 -6.95
CA LYS A 684 -9.51 -18.86 -5.77
C LYS A 684 -10.60 -19.40 -4.87
N ASN A 685 -10.50 -20.67 -4.53
CA ASN A 685 -11.45 -21.36 -3.67
C ASN A 685 -10.67 -21.97 -2.51
N GLU A 686 -11.07 -21.67 -1.28
CA GLU A 686 -10.40 -22.17 -0.09
C GLU A 686 -11.42 -22.85 0.83
N ILE A 687 -11.07 -24.05 1.32
CA ILE A 687 -11.70 -24.67 2.48
C ILE A 687 -10.73 -24.57 3.65
N SER A 688 -11.20 -24.01 4.77
CA SER A 688 -10.40 -23.88 5.99
C SER A 688 -11.09 -24.55 7.18
N TYR A 689 -10.28 -25.19 8.02
CA TYR A 689 -10.68 -25.78 9.29
C TYR A 689 -9.90 -25.12 10.42
N GLN A 690 -10.61 -24.63 11.45
CA GLN A 690 -10.00 -24.08 12.64
C GLN A 690 -10.55 -24.74 13.91
N ASN A 691 -9.65 -25.11 14.85
CA ASN A 691 -10.04 -25.65 16.14
C ASN A 691 -9.20 -25.05 17.29
N LYS A 692 -9.79 -24.05 17.97
CA LYS A 692 -9.13 -23.36 19.09
C LYS A 692 -8.75 -24.29 20.26
N LYS A 693 -9.46 -25.42 20.44
CA LYS A 693 -9.17 -26.39 21.53
C LYS A 693 -7.95 -27.29 21.23
N LEU A 694 -7.59 -27.44 19.96
CA LEU A 694 -6.43 -28.23 19.53
C LEU A 694 -5.24 -27.28 19.23
N GLN A 695 -4.74 -26.60 20.25
CA GLN A 695 -3.60 -25.68 20.10
C GLN A 695 -3.84 -24.64 18.97
N ASN A 696 -5.07 -24.14 18.83
CA ASN A 696 -5.49 -23.24 17.75
C ASN A 696 -5.15 -23.78 16.35
N LEU A 697 -5.29 -25.11 16.14
CA LEU A 697 -5.01 -25.73 14.85
C LEU A 697 -5.81 -25.06 13.74
N LYS A 698 -5.14 -24.62 12.70
CA LYS A 698 -5.71 -24.14 11.45
C LYS A 698 -5.17 -24.98 10.30
N ILE A 699 -6.03 -25.39 9.38
CA ILE A 699 -5.65 -26.09 8.14
C ILE A 699 -6.46 -25.46 7.02
N SER A 700 -5.83 -25.11 5.90
CA SER A 700 -6.54 -24.67 4.70
C SER A 700 -6.00 -25.32 3.45
N LEU A 701 -6.91 -25.66 2.54
CA LEU A 701 -6.62 -26.12 1.19
C LEU A 701 -7.22 -25.10 0.21
N GLN A 702 -6.37 -24.52 -0.61
CA GLN A 702 -6.74 -23.53 -1.62
C GLN A 702 -6.54 -24.11 -3.02
N SER A 703 -7.55 -23.91 -3.86
CA SER A 703 -7.53 -24.19 -5.30
C SER A 703 -7.50 -22.86 -6.03
N GLU A 704 -6.47 -22.62 -6.82
CA GLU A 704 -6.32 -21.45 -7.67
C GLU A 704 -6.35 -21.89 -9.13
N TYR A 705 -7.33 -21.39 -9.89
CA TYR A 705 -7.47 -21.64 -11.32
C TYR A 705 -7.34 -20.34 -12.10
N VAL A 706 -6.39 -20.28 -13.00
CA VAL A 706 -6.16 -19.16 -13.90
C VAL A 706 -6.50 -19.61 -15.33
N PHE A 707 -7.45 -18.90 -15.94
CA PHE A 707 -7.89 -19.20 -17.30
C PHE A 707 -6.83 -18.73 -18.31
N ALA A 708 -6.83 -19.31 -19.51
CA ALA A 708 -6.02 -18.77 -20.61
C ALA A 708 -6.49 -17.35 -20.95
N GLN A 709 -5.54 -16.46 -21.24
CA GLN A 709 -5.86 -15.13 -21.74
C GLN A 709 -6.23 -15.21 -23.23
N ASN A 710 -7.48 -14.88 -23.56
CA ASN A 710 -7.99 -14.95 -24.93
C ASN A 710 -8.16 -13.59 -25.61
N GLU A 711 -7.90 -12.48 -24.89
CA GLU A 711 -8.02 -11.11 -25.38
C GLU A 711 -6.67 -10.39 -25.22
N PHE A 712 -5.91 -10.32 -26.30
CA PHE A 712 -4.59 -9.69 -26.36
C PHE A 712 -4.37 -9.09 -27.75
N PRO A 713 -3.55 -8.02 -27.89
CA PRO A 713 -3.25 -7.44 -29.19
C PRO A 713 -2.28 -8.36 -29.96
N ASN A 714 -2.31 -8.29 -31.27
CA ASN A 714 -1.30 -8.92 -32.10
C ASN A 714 -0.08 -8.01 -32.25
N ASN A 715 0.95 -8.24 -31.42
CA ASN A 715 2.22 -7.52 -31.45
C ASN A 715 3.34 -8.35 -32.13
N ASN A 716 3.01 -9.41 -32.88
CA ASN A 716 3.98 -10.19 -33.63
C ASN A 716 4.65 -9.33 -34.70
N PHE A 717 5.90 -9.57 -34.96
CA PHE A 717 6.66 -8.88 -36.00
C PHE A 717 7.67 -9.81 -36.67
N GLU A 718 8.07 -9.48 -37.93
CA GLU A 718 9.05 -10.22 -38.69
C GLU A 718 10.47 -9.71 -38.37
N VAL A 719 11.42 -10.63 -38.28
CA VAL A 719 12.84 -10.33 -38.16
C VAL A 719 13.65 -11.00 -39.26
N TYR A 720 14.60 -10.28 -39.89
CA TYR A 720 15.48 -10.85 -40.86
C TYR A 720 16.62 -11.65 -40.19
N LEU A 721 16.79 -12.91 -40.58
CA LEU A 721 17.85 -13.77 -40.10
C LEU A 721 18.98 -13.83 -41.13
N PRO A 722 20.16 -13.20 -40.92
CA PRO A 722 21.23 -13.14 -41.90
C PRO A 722 21.85 -14.50 -42.26
N ILE A 723 21.78 -15.50 -41.35
CA ILE A 723 22.36 -16.82 -41.53
C ILE A 723 21.54 -17.65 -42.53
N THR A 724 20.21 -17.55 -42.48
CA THR A 724 19.28 -18.27 -43.34
C THR A 724 18.86 -17.45 -44.56
N GLU A 725 19.15 -16.15 -44.56
CA GLU A 725 18.65 -15.13 -45.51
C GLU A 725 17.11 -15.13 -45.63
N THR A 726 16.40 -15.41 -44.50
CA THR A 726 14.94 -15.46 -44.43
C THR A 726 14.39 -14.46 -43.44
N TYR A 727 13.11 -14.06 -43.61
CA TYR A 727 12.33 -13.42 -42.58
C TYR A 727 11.59 -14.48 -41.77
N GLU A 728 11.65 -14.38 -40.44
CA GLU A 728 10.91 -15.23 -39.54
C GLU A 728 10.03 -14.39 -38.59
N GLU A 729 8.82 -14.87 -38.33
CA GLU A 729 7.91 -14.21 -37.38
C GLU A 729 8.35 -14.47 -35.94
N VAL A 730 8.37 -13.42 -35.14
CA VAL A 730 8.58 -13.50 -33.70
C VAL A 730 7.21 -13.47 -33.03
N ASP A 731 6.75 -14.63 -32.56
CA ASP A 731 5.49 -14.74 -31.84
C ASP A 731 5.64 -14.38 -30.37
N ILE A 732 5.34 -13.12 -30.02
CA ILE A 732 5.30 -12.61 -28.64
C ILE A 732 3.89 -12.35 -28.14
N SER A 733 2.89 -12.61 -28.96
CA SER A 733 1.47 -12.38 -28.64
C SER A 733 0.81 -13.63 -28.09
N SER A 734 1.21 -14.82 -28.52
CA SER A 734 0.65 -16.08 -28.02
C SER A 734 0.70 -16.21 -26.51
N THR A 735 -0.41 -16.64 -25.94
CA THR A 735 -0.60 -16.70 -24.48
C THR A 735 -0.37 -18.12 -23.96
N PRO A 736 0.13 -18.26 -22.72
CA PRO A 736 0.21 -19.57 -22.06
C PRO A 736 -1.17 -20.19 -21.82
N ASP A 737 -1.18 -21.51 -21.72
CA ASP A 737 -2.37 -22.29 -21.36
C ASP A 737 -2.91 -21.95 -19.97
N ALA A 738 -4.19 -22.26 -19.74
CA ALA A 738 -4.80 -22.22 -18.42
C ALA A 738 -4.10 -23.19 -17.45
N TYR A 739 -4.02 -22.83 -16.16
CA TYR A 739 -3.39 -23.69 -15.17
C TYR A 739 -4.17 -23.74 -13.85
N HIS A 740 -3.91 -24.81 -13.07
CA HIS A 740 -4.53 -25.05 -11.78
C HIS A 740 -3.48 -25.38 -10.72
N LEU A 741 -3.46 -24.59 -9.65
CA LEU A 741 -2.58 -24.79 -8.49
C LEU A 741 -3.39 -25.20 -7.26
N LEU A 742 -2.83 -26.12 -6.48
CA LEU A 742 -3.33 -26.45 -5.15
C LEU A 742 -2.30 -26.04 -4.11
N ASN A 743 -2.75 -25.29 -3.08
CA ASN A 743 -1.93 -24.83 -1.97
C ASN A 743 -2.49 -25.37 -0.65
N LEU A 744 -1.64 -25.88 0.22
CA LEU A 744 -2.01 -26.41 1.53
C LEU A 744 -1.26 -25.65 2.62
N ASN A 745 -1.98 -25.17 3.64
CA ASN A 745 -1.38 -24.53 4.81
C ASN A 745 -1.91 -25.18 6.10
N ALA A 746 -1.03 -25.30 7.09
CA ALA A 746 -1.39 -25.75 8.45
C ALA A 746 -0.61 -24.94 9.49
N SER A 747 -1.23 -24.58 10.60
CA SER A 747 -0.57 -23.92 11.72
C SER A 747 -1.13 -24.33 13.07
N MET A 748 -0.27 -24.25 14.10
CA MET A 748 -0.61 -24.53 15.51
C MET A 748 0.10 -23.55 16.42
N ASP A 749 -0.53 -23.20 17.57
CA ASP A 749 0.02 -22.31 18.59
C ASP A 749 0.26 -23.07 19.91
N PHE A 750 1.47 -23.03 20.40
CA PHE A 750 1.89 -23.66 21.66
C PHE A 750 2.20 -22.60 22.70
N LYS A 751 1.54 -22.61 23.85
CA LYS A 751 1.90 -21.79 25.01
C LYS A 751 3.19 -22.28 25.62
N THR A 752 4.29 -21.49 25.55
CA THR A 752 5.59 -21.84 26.14
C THR A 752 5.73 -21.30 27.55
N SER A 753 5.08 -20.17 27.87
CA SER A 753 4.96 -19.61 29.23
C SER A 753 3.68 -18.81 29.37
N LYS A 754 3.50 -18.13 30.52
CA LYS A 754 2.35 -17.22 30.74
C LYS A 754 2.37 -16.01 29.79
N LYS A 755 3.54 -15.63 29.28
CA LYS A 755 3.74 -14.44 28.44
C LYS A 755 4.34 -14.75 27.06
N SER A 756 4.56 -16.03 26.75
CA SER A 756 5.17 -16.41 25.47
C SER A 756 4.45 -17.57 24.81
N SER A 757 4.43 -17.55 23.48
CA SER A 757 3.86 -18.58 22.63
C SER A 757 4.76 -18.90 21.45
N LEU A 758 4.80 -20.15 21.02
CA LEU A 758 5.45 -20.62 19.80
C LEU A 758 4.36 -20.99 18.79
N SER A 759 4.34 -20.32 17.64
CA SER A 759 3.51 -20.72 16.50
C SER A 759 4.36 -21.50 15.50
N VAL A 760 3.84 -22.62 15.03
CA VAL A 760 4.46 -23.47 14.00
C VAL A 760 3.54 -23.49 12.80
N GLY A 761 4.03 -23.05 11.64
CA GLY A 761 3.33 -23.03 10.36
C GLY A 761 4.04 -23.89 9.33
N LEU A 762 3.28 -24.65 8.57
CA LEU A 762 3.71 -25.45 7.43
C LEU A 762 2.88 -25.08 6.23
N GLY A 763 3.51 -24.88 5.07
CA GLY A 763 2.85 -24.57 3.82
C GLY A 763 3.37 -25.45 2.68
N ILE A 764 2.54 -25.69 1.68
CA ILE A 764 2.95 -26.30 0.41
C ILE A 764 2.27 -25.50 -0.70
N ASN A 765 3.05 -24.76 -1.47
CA ASN A 765 2.57 -24.10 -2.67
C ASN A 765 2.78 -25.04 -3.88
N ASN A 766 1.86 -25.01 -4.85
CA ASN A 766 1.86 -25.86 -6.01
C ASN A 766 2.04 -27.35 -5.61
N LEU A 767 1.12 -27.85 -4.78
CA LEU A 767 1.16 -29.21 -4.20
C LEU A 767 1.35 -30.31 -5.25
N LEU A 768 0.74 -30.16 -6.43
CA LEU A 768 0.80 -31.13 -7.53
C LEU A 768 2.07 -31.02 -8.39
N ASN A 769 2.91 -30.02 -8.16
CA ASN A 769 4.09 -29.70 -8.97
C ASN A 769 3.73 -29.43 -10.44
N THR A 770 2.63 -28.70 -10.67
CA THR A 770 2.17 -28.35 -12.01
C THR A 770 3.23 -27.46 -12.68
N SER A 771 3.65 -27.81 -13.90
CA SER A 771 4.42 -26.94 -14.79
C SER A 771 3.47 -25.92 -15.40
N TYR A 772 3.78 -24.63 -15.34
CA TYR A 772 2.92 -23.56 -15.83
C TYR A 772 3.71 -22.29 -16.14
N ARG A 773 3.14 -21.46 -17.01
CA ARG A 773 3.61 -20.10 -17.31
C ARG A 773 2.47 -19.11 -17.03
N ASN A 774 2.73 -18.10 -16.21
CA ASN A 774 1.76 -17.03 -15.97
C ASN A 774 1.87 -16.00 -17.12
N TYR A 775 0.74 -15.63 -17.73
CA TYR A 775 0.69 -14.61 -18.79
C TYR A 775 1.33 -13.26 -18.35
N LEU A 776 1.23 -12.91 -17.09
CA LEU A 776 1.79 -11.68 -16.52
C LEU A 776 3.26 -11.82 -16.08
N ASN A 777 3.88 -13.00 -16.25
CA ASN A 777 5.31 -13.16 -16.04
C ASN A 777 6.08 -12.58 -17.23
N LEU A 778 6.88 -11.54 -16.99
CA LEU A 778 7.66 -10.88 -18.03
C LEU A 778 8.76 -11.79 -18.62
N LEU A 779 9.08 -12.90 -17.92
CA LEU A 779 10.04 -13.91 -18.37
C LEU A 779 9.35 -15.17 -18.94
N ARG A 780 8.03 -15.15 -19.18
CA ARG A 780 7.25 -16.29 -19.69
C ARG A 780 7.76 -16.91 -21.00
N PHE A 781 8.46 -16.12 -21.78
CA PHE A 781 9.09 -16.60 -23.04
C PHE A 781 10.36 -17.44 -22.81
N TYR A 782 10.92 -17.40 -21.61
CA TYR A 782 12.23 -17.97 -21.30
C TYR A 782 12.18 -19.10 -20.27
N SER A 783 11.15 -19.17 -19.43
CA SER A 783 11.01 -20.20 -18.40
C SER A 783 9.56 -20.34 -17.89
N ASP A 784 9.27 -21.47 -17.27
CA ASP A 784 8.09 -21.68 -16.45
C ASP A 784 8.21 -20.88 -15.15
N ASP A 785 7.09 -20.80 -14.44
CA ASP A 785 7.00 -20.28 -13.07
C ASP A 785 7.45 -21.34 -12.05
N MET A 786 7.51 -20.93 -10.76
CA MET A 786 8.03 -21.75 -9.66
C MET A 786 7.23 -23.05 -9.48
N GLY A 787 7.91 -24.19 -9.42
CA GLY A 787 7.35 -25.48 -9.09
C GLY A 787 6.92 -25.60 -7.62
N ARG A 788 6.77 -26.84 -7.13
CA ARG A 788 6.35 -27.08 -5.74
C ARG A 788 7.33 -26.52 -4.72
N ASN A 789 6.76 -25.87 -3.67
CA ASN A 789 7.54 -25.26 -2.60
C ASN A 789 6.97 -25.61 -1.22
N PHE A 790 7.77 -26.25 -0.37
CA PHE A 790 7.45 -26.50 1.04
C PHE A 790 7.95 -25.32 1.88
N LEU A 791 7.07 -24.77 2.73
CA LEU A 791 7.34 -23.64 3.61
C LEU A 791 7.30 -24.06 5.08
N LEU A 792 8.20 -23.52 5.88
CA LEU A 792 8.22 -23.68 7.33
C LEU A 792 8.30 -22.29 7.98
N ASN A 793 7.44 -22.02 8.94
CA ASN A 793 7.46 -20.81 9.78
C ASN A 793 7.45 -21.19 11.26
N LEU A 794 8.41 -20.69 12.02
CA LEU A 794 8.52 -20.84 13.47
C LEU A 794 8.52 -19.45 14.10
N LYS A 795 7.44 -19.04 14.76
CA LYS A 795 7.29 -17.72 15.39
C LYS A 795 7.23 -17.84 16.90
N LEU A 796 8.16 -17.21 17.60
CA LEU A 796 8.17 -17.03 19.05
C LEU A 796 7.68 -15.61 19.38
N ASN A 797 6.58 -15.52 20.13
CA ASN A 797 6.11 -14.26 20.73
C ASN A 797 6.52 -14.25 22.23
N TYR A 798 6.96 -13.10 22.73
CA TYR A 798 7.46 -12.93 24.10
C TYR A 798 7.25 -11.52 24.64
#